data_bba4931bf3f237cdd71c15bcd4f794d3
#
_entry.id   bba4931bf3f237cdd71c15bcd4f794d3
#
_cell.length_a   1.000
_cell.length_b   1.000
_cell.length_c   1.000
_cell.angle_alpha   90.00
_cell.angle_beta   90.00
_cell.angle_gamma   90.00
#
_symmetry.space_group_name_H-M   'P 1'
#
loop_
_entity.id
_entity.type
_entity.pdbx_description
1 polymer ?
#
loop_
_entity_poly.entity_id
_entity_poly.type
_entity_poly.pdbx_seq_one_letter_code
_entity_poly.pdbx_strand_id
1 'polypeptide(L)'
;MPLRVLRSATATTPTPALWSALLLSGALCLSGCSLLPRADEPTTGDSRSDMASTAASDGAASFDVVVRAPDAVRETLERHLELQRFRQLPDLQANELQRLLGATDANARELLGTLGYFAPTITVELTEAQETAGTHKGAPRTVTVTVEPGPQTRIARADITVAGTDDADKDNLARRQQRLQRNWSLAPGQPFTQSAWDNAKADGLRQLQARRYPTAHIANSRAEIDADRHEAQLGVSYDPGPAYRFGPLRVQGSQRYDSDGARRLARLPTGAVYDEADMLDAQLRLASSGYYDAVFLTLDTEGTDPQAAPVVAQVREAPMQKLVFGPGFSTDSGARLSLEHIHNQMPVLGWRAVTKLALDRETKLANTEWTDLPNENGWRWFAGGQVLREATGDYDVNSGRLRAGRSKSTKSIDRNYFLQYDYANSQGLTNNARSPSDTSTALSINYGWTGRYFNSLTAPTRGHGLAVELGLGTTLRPERAPFVRTLVRWQSFLPAGRVQDDAGIGRNARVALRAEAGAVLARERAQIPVTQLFVTGGDTTVRGYGYRSIGARADNGQLYGGRYLAVGSVEWQRPIVYKGAMTDWESTLFVDAGAVADKVGDLSPRVGVGAGVRWRSPVGPLQADLAYGVKTKEVRLHLRLGFSF
;
A
#
# COMPACT_ATOMS: atom_id res chain seq x y z
N MET A 1 43.95 6.32 -65.13
CA MET A 1 43.02 6.37 -66.33
C MET A 1 41.84 5.46 -66.01
N PRO A 2 40.61 5.82 -66.37
CA PRO A 2 39.91 7.09 -66.26
C PRO A 2 38.75 7.07 -65.29
N LEU A 3 38.39 8.14 -64.62
CA LEU A 3 37.38 9.17 -64.90
C LEU A 3 35.97 8.70 -65.34
N ARG A 4 34.96 8.99 -64.47
CA ARG A 4 33.71 9.73 -64.80
C ARG A 4 32.76 9.65 -63.67
N VAL A 5 32.28 10.67 -63.10
CA VAL A 5 31.48 11.88 -63.36
C VAL A 5 30.20 11.88 -62.55
N LEU A 6 30.05 12.97 -61.83
CA LEU A 6 28.89 13.51 -61.14
C LEU A 6 27.51 13.21 -61.72
N ARG A 7 26.51 13.02 -60.88
CA ARG A 7 25.23 13.72 -61.03
C ARG A 7 24.60 14.05 -59.66
N SER A 8 24.34 15.30 -59.46
CA SER A 8 23.49 15.95 -58.47
C SER A 8 22.04 15.49 -58.59
N ALA A 9 21.38 15.29 -57.47
CA ALA A 9 19.93 15.27 -57.43
C ALA A 9 19.45 16.07 -56.22
N THR A 10 18.65 17.00 -56.55
CA THR A 10 17.98 18.08 -55.85
C THR A 10 17.21 17.68 -54.61
N ALA A 11 17.33 18.53 -53.58
CA ALA A 11 16.49 18.56 -52.39
C ALA A 11 15.02 18.85 -52.74
N THR A 12 14.10 18.00 -52.32
CA THR A 12 12.68 18.33 -52.26
C THR A 12 12.24 18.30 -50.80
N THR A 13 11.82 19.46 -50.32
CA THR A 13 11.16 19.68 -49.05
C THR A 13 9.81 18.97 -48.99
N PRO A 14 9.46 18.23 -47.93
CA PRO A 14 8.08 17.75 -47.73
C PRO A 14 7.23 18.79 -47.01
N THR A 15 6.07 19.04 -47.60
CA THR A 15 4.96 19.88 -47.16
C THR A 15 4.36 19.46 -45.82
N PRO A 16 3.76 20.38 -45.04
CA PRO A 16 3.24 20.13 -43.68
C PRO A 16 1.78 19.62 -43.74
N ALA A 17 1.57 18.37 -44.18
CA ALA A 17 0.23 17.78 -44.27
C ALA A 17 0.06 16.47 -43.43
N LEU A 18 1.04 16.08 -42.63
CA LEU A 18 1.02 14.81 -41.86
C LEU A 18 0.85 14.97 -40.35
N TRP A 19 0.67 16.20 -39.84
CA TRP A 19 0.50 16.44 -38.39
C TRP A 19 -0.96 16.50 -37.94
N SER A 20 -1.94 16.47 -38.86
CA SER A 20 -3.38 16.51 -38.51
C SER A 20 -4.03 15.12 -38.33
N ALA A 21 -3.35 14.04 -38.69
CA ALA A 21 -3.89 12.67 -38.58
C ALA A 21 -3.59 11.96 -37.26
N LEU A 22 -2.66 12.45 -36.44
CA LEU A 22 -2.28 11.82 -35.17
C LEU A 22 -3.06 12.31 -33.94
N LEU A 23 -3.86 13.38 -34.07
CA LEU A 23 -4.68 13.92 -33.00
C LEU A 23 -6.13 13.39 -33.00
N LEU A 24 -6.57 12.69 -34.04
CA LEU A 24 -7.91 12.12 -34.14
C LEU A 24 -7.99 10.63 -33.76
N SER A 25 -6.87 9.93 -33.57
CA SER A 25 -6.83 8.52 -33.15
C SER A 25 -6.81 8.31 -31.65
N GLY A 26 -6.67 9.37 -30.85
CA GLY A 26 -6.63 9.31 -29.38
C GLY A 26 -7.99 9.34 -28.69
N ALA A 27 -9.08 9.62 -29.40
CA ALA A 27 -10.41 9.82 -28.81
C ALA A 27 -11.35 8.60 -28.93
N LEU A 28 -10.94 7.49 -29.55
CA LEU A 28 -11.80 6.32 -29.81
C LEU A 28 -11.49 5.09 -28.93
N CYS A 29 -10.59 5.17 -27.96
CA CYS A 29 -10.27 4.03 -27.06
C CYS A 29 -10.86 4.12 -25.66
N LEU A 30 -11.80 5.01 -25.38
CA LEU A 30 -12.42 5.18 -24.05
C LEU A 30 -13.85 4.60 -23.91
N SER A 31 -14.34 3.85 -24.90
CA SER A 31 -15.70 3.26 -24.86
C SER A 31 -15.74 1.74 -25.07
N GLY A 32 -14.71 1.01 -24.66
CA GLY A 32 -14.60 -0.43 -24.89
C GLY A 32 -14.26 -1.28 -23.67
N CYS A 33 -14.95 -1.13 -22.55
CA CYS A 33 -14.85 -2.04 -21.39
C CYS A 33 -16.21 -2.55 -20.91
N SER A 34 -16.95 -3.25 -21.81
CA SER A 34 -18.14 -4.00 -21.40
C SER A 34 -18.36 -5.31 -22.18
N LEU A 35 -17.25 -5.99 -22.55
CA LEU A 35 -17.31 -7.31 -23.18
C LEU A 35 -16.28 -8.25 -22.55
N LEU A 36 -16.55 -8.66 -21.30
CA LEU A 36 -16.00 -9.90 -20.74
C LEU A 36 -17.19 -10.81 -20.40
N PRO A 37 -17.22 -12.05 -20.89
CA PRO A 37 -18.27 -13.01 -20.53
C PRO A 37 -18.10 -13.39 -19.05
N ARG A 38 -19.20 -13.24 -18.30
CA ARG A 38 -19.36 -13.69 -16.93
C ARG A 38 -19.42 -15.20 -16.96
N ALA A 39 -18.51 -15.88 -16.29
CA ALA A 39 -18.58 -17.33 -16.09
C ALA A 39 -19.79 -17.65 -15.21
N ASP A 40 -20.62 -18.60 -15.68
CA ASP A 40 -21.76 -19.14 -14.98
C ASP A 40 -21.33 -19.85 -13.70
N GLU A 41 -21.79 -19.38 -12.55
CA GLU A 41 -21.77 -20.14 -11.30
C GLU A 41 -23.02 -21.05 -11.23
N PRO A 42 -22.89 -22.27 -10.73
CA PRO A 42 -24.04 -23.18 -10.60
C PRO A 42 -24.95 -22.72 -9.46
N THR A 43 -26.21 -22.52 -9.80
CA THR A 43 -27.31 -22.23 -8.89
C THR A 43 -27.57 -23.42 -7.96
N THR A 44 -27.27 -23.25 -6.66
CA THR A 44 -28.00 -23.98 -5.60
C THR A 44 -28.98 -22.98 -4.98
N GLY A 45 -30.24 -23.32 -5.09
CA GLY A 45 -31.34 -22.47 -4.64
C GLY A 45 -31.33 -22.28 -3.13
N ASP A 46 -31.43 -21.03 -2.73
CA ASP A 46 -32.06 -20.66 -1.48
C ASP A 46 -32.91 -19.41 -1.72
N SER A 47 -34.20 -19.63 -1.68
CA SER A 47 -35.25 -18.65 -1.89
C SER A 47 -35.45 -17.82 -0.63
N ARG A 48 -34.72 -16.67 -0.53
CA ARG A 48 -35.08 -15.55 0.38
C ARG A 48 -34.19 -14.36 0.10
N SER A 49 -34.66 -13.38 -0.65
CA SER A 49 -34.40 -11.93 -0.54
C SER A 49 -34.51 -11.16 -1.88
N ASP A 50 -35.47 -11.51 -2.74
CA ASP A 50 -35.83 -10.61 -3.84
C ASP A 50 -37.07 -9.78 -3.45
N MET A 51 -36.87 -8.85 -2.51
CA MET A 51 -37.82 -7.75 -2.24
C MET A 51 -37.07 -6.49 -1.81
N ALA A 52 -36.21 -5.95 -2.64
CA ALA A 52 -35.70 -4.61 -2.44
C ALA A 52 -35.11 -4.02 -3.74
N SER A 53 -35.97 -3.86 -4.74
CA SER A 53 -35.71 -2.96 -5.87
C SER A 53 -37.00 -2.77 -6.65
N THR A 54 -38.02 -2.30 -5.96
CA THR A 54 -39.17 -1.69 -6.65
C THR A 54 -38.92 -0.19 -6.67
N ALA A 55 -38.92 0.35 -7.88
CA ALA A 55 -38.83 1.77 -8.18
C ALA A 55 -39.69 2.59 -7.21
N ALA A 56 -39.12 3.69 -6.68
CA ALA A 56 -39.88 4.71 -5.99
C ALA A 56 -41.02 5.16 -6.89
N SER A 57 -42.24 4.67 -6.64
CA SER A 57 -43.45 5.26 -7.15
C SER A 57 -43.60 6.62 -6.41
N ASP A 58 -43.76 7.67 -7.15
CA ASP A 58 -44.13 9.03 -6.70
C ASP A 58 -45.58 9.01 -6.13
N GLY A 59 -45.83 8.18 -5.13
CA GLY A 59 -47.06 8.11 -4.37
C GLY A 59 -46.99 9.12 -3.23
N ALA A 60 -47.95 10.02 -3.14
CA ALA A 60 -48.06 10.96 -2.02
C ALA A 60 -48.01 10.19 -0.70
N ALA A 61 -47.13 10.59 0.23
CA ALA A 61 -47.01 9.98 1.55
C ALA A 61 -48.35 10.05 2.30
N SER A 62 -48.72 8.96 3.01
CA SER A 62 -49.99 8.90 3.77
C SER A 62 -49.99 9.87 4.96
N PHE A 63 -48.82 10.18 5.50
CA PHE A 63 -48.58 11.12 6.59
C PHE A 63 -47.12 11.60 6.58
N ASP A 64 -46.85 12.77 7.13
CA ASP A 64 -45.51 13.27 7.36
C ASP A 64 -45.06 13.00 8.79
N VAL A 65 -43.78 12.73 8.98
CA VAL A 65 -43.15 12.55 10.32
C VAL A 65 -42.18 13.68 10.58
N VAL A 66 -42.43 14.41 11.66
CA VAL A 66 -41.55 15.49 12.15
C VAL A 66 -40.96 15.05 13.48
N VAL A 67 -39.63 14.89 13.52
CA VAL A 67 -38.91 14.57 14.77
C VAL A 67 -38.34 15.84 15.37
N ARG A 68 -38.81 16.18 16.56
CA ARG A 68 -38.29 17.31 17.39
C ARG A 68 -37.42 16.71 18.49
N ALA A 69 -36.11 16.68 18.27
CA ALA A 69 -35.14 16.13 19.20
C ALA A 69 -33.80 16.87 19.09
N PRO A 70 -32.93 16.81 20.12
CA PRO A 70 -31.55 17.29 20.02
C PRO A 70 -30.78 16.56 18.90
N ASP A 71 -29.79 17.22 18.29
CA ASP A 71 -29.02 16.71 17.15
C ASP A 71 -28.38 15.34 17.44
N ALA A 72 -27.96 15.11 18.69
CA ALA A 72 -27.33 13.84 19.10
C ALA A 72 -28.21 12.60 18.89
N VAL A 73 -29.53 12.73 18.86
CA VAL A 73 -30.46 11.60 18.73
C VAL A 73 -31.40 11.73 17.53
N ARG A 74 -31.54 12.94 16.97
CA ARG A 74 -32.47 13.25 15.88
C ARG A 74 -32.24 12.38 14.65
N GLU A 75 -30.99 12.31 14.18
CA GLU A 75 -30.65 11.54 12.98
C GLU A 75 -31.02 10.06 13.10
N THR A 76 -30.79 9.46 14.29
CA THR A 76 -31.15 8.06 14.54
C THR A 76 -32.65 7.85 14.50
N LEU A 77 -33.43 8.76 15.12
CA LEU A 77 -34.88 8.68 15.14
C LEU A 77 -35.47 8.91 13.73
N GLU A 78 -35.01 9.93 13.01
CA GLU A 78 -35.46 10.21 11.63
C GLU A 78 -35.19 9.06 10.68
N ARG A 79 -34.11 8.31 10.89
CA ARG A 79 -33.72 7.19 10.01
C ARG A 79 -34.40 5.87 10.38
N HIS A 80 -34.63 5.62 11.68
CA HIS A 80 -34.96 4.28 12.18
C HIS A 80 -36.31 4.13 12.87
N LEU A 81 -37.06 5.24 13.14
CA LEU A 81 -38.43 5.11 13.66
C LEU A 81 -39.30 4.29 12.69
N GLU A 82 -40.06 3.34 13.21
CA GLU A 82 -40.98 2.54 12.39
C GLU A 82 -41.95 3.39 11.58
N LEU A 83 -42.39 4.51 12.12
CA LEU A 83 -43.23 5.49 11.39
C LEU A 83 -42.64 5.89 10.04
N GLN A 84 -41.32 6.07 9.95
CA GLN A 84 -40.64 6.44 8.69
C GLN A 84 -40.77 5.36 7.62
N ARG A 85 -40.78 4.11 8.02
CA ARG A 85 -40.94 2.97 7.11
C ARG A 85 -42.35 2.89 6.54
N PHE A 86 -43.36 3.20 7.34
CA PHE A 86 -44.78 3.07 6.95
C PHE A 86 -45.38 4.30 6.26
N ARG A 87 -44.72 5.47 6.34
CA ARG A 87 -45.25 6.73 5.75
C ARG A 87 -45.44 6.67 4.23
N GLN A 88 -44.69 5.80 3.54
CA GLN A 88 -44.73 5.66 2.08
C GLN A 88 -45.82 4.69 1.60
N LEU A 89 -46.60 4.05 2.49
CA LEU A 89 -47.67 3.17 2.12
C LEU A 89 -48.92 3.98 1.79
N PRO A 90 -49.43 3.99 0.52
CA PRO A 90 -50.52 4.87 0.10
C PRO A 90 -51.86 4.48 0.72
N ASP A 91 -52.05 3.22 1.14
CA ASP A 91 -53.31 2.67 1.60
C ASP A 91 -53.37 2.48 3.14
N LEU A 92 -52.61 3.24 3.90
CA LEU A 92 -52.57 3.11 5.36
C LEU A 92 -53.90 3.52 5.99
N GLN A 93 -54.60 2.56 6.59
CA GLN A 93 -55.90 2.80 7.25
C GLN A 93 -55.70 3.54 8.60
N ALA A 94 -56.77 4.26 9.03
CA ALA A 94 -56.72 5.05 10.26
C ALA A 94 -56.42 4.21 11.51
N ASN A 95 -56.94 3.00 11.63
CA ASN A 95 -56.71 2.07 12.74
C ASN A 95 -55.25 1.58 12.77
N GLU A 96 -54.62 1.37 11.60
CA GLU A 96 -53.23 0.96 11.52
C GLU A 96 -52.30 2.13 11.93
N LEU A 97 -52.62 3.36 11.51
CA LEU A 97 -51.88 4.54 11.96
C LEU A 97 -52.01 4.70 13.49
N GLN A 98 -53.21 4.52 14.07
CA GLN A 98 -53.37 4.55 15.54
C GLN A 98 -52.53 3.49 16.26
N ARG A 99 -52.46 2.27 15.71
CA ARG A 99 -51.63 1.19 16.23
C ARG A 99 -50.14 1.59 16.20
N LEU A 100 -49.65 2.17 15.08
CA LEU A 100 -48.30 2.64 14.94
C LEU A 100 -47.98 3.77 15.92
N LEU A 101 -48.89 4.74 16.12
CA LEU A 101 -48.73 5.80 17.11
C LEU A 101 -48.58 5.25 18.52
N GLY A 102 -49.40 4.24 18.90
CA GLY A 102 -49.29 3.58 20.19
C GLY A 102 -47.99 2.82 20.39
N ALA A 103 -47.36 2.31 19.32
CA ALA A 103 -46.10 1.60 19.36
C ALA A 103 -44.87 2.54 19.31
N THR A 104 -45.07 3.80 18.91
CA THR A 104 -43.96 4.76 18.66
C THR A 104 -43.15 5.08 19.90
N ASP A 105 -43.78 5.23 21.07
CA ASP A 105 -43.08 5.49 22.33
C ASP A 105 -42.11 4.36 22.66
N ALA A 106 -42.57 3.09 22.60
CA ALA A 106 -41.73 1.93 22.86
C ALA A 106 -40.58 1.82 21.84
N ASN A 107 -40.87 2.01 20.55
CA ASN A 107 -39.85 1.98 19.51
C ASN A 107 -38.82 3.10 19.64
N ALA A 108 -39.26 4.33 19.95
CA ALA A 108 -38.33 5.44 20.19
C ALA A 108 -37.46 5.20 21.45
N ARG A 109 -38.01 4.64 22.54
CA ARG A 109 -37.24 4.26 23.74
C ARG A 109 -36.19 3.20 23.42
N GLU A 110 -36.54 2.20 22.63
CA GLU A 110 -35.58 1.16 22.20
C GLU A 110 -34.41 1.78 21.41
N LEU A 111 -34.72 2.64 20.42
CA LEU A 111 -33.70 3.35 19.65
C LEU A 111 -32.80 4.23 20.54
N LEU A 112 -33.40 5.01 21.43
CA LEU A 112 -32.67 5.87 22.35
C LEU A 112 -31.82 5.06 23.36
N GLY A 113 -32.30 3.90 23.78
CA GLY A 113 -31.54 2.96 24.62
C GLY A 113 -30.23 2.50 23.95
N THR A 114 -30.24 2.29 22.62
CA THR A 114 -29.00 1.96 21.89
C THR A 114 -27.94 3.08 21.96
N LEU A 115 -28.38 4.32 22.13
CA LEU A 115 -27.53 5.52 22.29
C LEU A 115 -27.21 5.84 23.75
N GLY A 116 -27.75 5.06 24.71
CA GLY A 116 -27.51 5.20 26.14
C GLY A 116 -28.48 6.14 26.86
N TYR A 117 -29.62 6.45 26.27
CA TYR A 117 -30.67 7.26 26.90
C TYR A 117 -31.83 6.34 27.31
N PHE A 118 -31.93 6.02 28.61
CA PHE A 118 -32.91 5.05 29.14
C PHE A 118 -34.08 5.67 29.88
N ALA A 119 -34.04 6.98 30.17
CA ALA A 119 -35.10 7.73 30.83
C ALA A 119 -35.59 8.91 29.96
N PRO A 120 -35.92 8.71 28.65
CA PRO A 120 -36.40 9.80 27.82
C PRO A 120 -37.87 10.14 28.11
N THR A 121 -38.23 11.41 27.92
CA THR A 121 -39.60 11.86 27.82
C THR A 121 -39.98 11.97 26.34
N ILE A 122 -41.05 11.26 25.94
CA ILE A 122 -41.47 11.16 24.54
C ILE A 122 -42.94 11.58 24.44
N THR A 123 -43.24 12.50 23.54
CA THR A 123 -44.61 12.94 23.22
C THR A 123 -44.87 12.73 21.74
N VAL A 124 -45.97 12.06 21.42
CA VAL A 124 -46.39 11.77 20.05
C VAL A 124 -47.72 12.48 19.80
N GLU A 125 -47.76 13.39 18.84
CA GLU A 125 -48.91 14.18 18.50
C GLU A 125 -49.31 13.96 17.03
N LEU A 126 -50.58 13.70 16.76
CA LEU A 126 -51.15 13.62 15.41
C LEU A 126 -51.88 14.92 15.13
N THR A 127 -51.50 15.61 14.08
CA THR A 127 -52.17 16.81 13.59
C THR A 127 -52.78 16.52 12.22
N GLU A 128 -54.08 16.69 12.07
CA GLU A 128 -54.76 16.63 10.76
C GLU A 128 -54.66 17.98 10.08
N ALA A 129 -54.33 17.98 8.78
CA ALA A 129 -54.30 19.21 8.00
C ALA A 129 -55.72 19.74 7.84
N GLN A 130 -56.01 20.95 8.32
CA GLN A 130 -57.32 21.61 8.02
C GLN A 130 -57.36 21.89 6.51
N GLU A 131 -58.44 21.43 5.87
CA GLU A 131 -58.74 21.74 4.47
C GLU A 131 -58.97 23.23 4.29
N THR A 132 -57.92 23.99 4.04
CA THR A 132 -58.04 25.34 3.49
C THR A 132 -57.87 25.21 1.97
N ALA A 133 -58.92 25.58 1.23
CA ALA A 133 -58.98 25.48 -0.23
C ALA A 133 -57.79 26.22 -0.88
N GLY A 134 -56.85 25.48 -1.44
CA GLY A 134 -55.73 26.03 -2.24
C GLY A 134 -54.42 25.31 -2.01
N THR A 135 -54.06 24.38 -2.92
CA THR A 135 -52.73 23.83 -3.19
C THR A 135 -51.89 23.42 -1.96
N HIS A 136 -52.22 22.33 -1.29
CA HIS A 136 -51.28 21.62 -0.41
C HIS A 136 -50.54 20.56 -1.18
N LYS A 137 -49.18 20.68 -1.25
CA LYS A 137 -48.23 19.70 -1.75
C LYS A 137 -47.72 18.76 -0.63
N GLY A 138 -48.43 18.61 0.50
CA GLY A 138 -48.04 17.79 1.66
C GLY A 138 -49.03 16.64 1.95
N ALA A 139 -48.60 15.70 2.80
CA ALA A 139 -49.45 14.61 3.27
C ALA A 139 -50.65 15.14 4.11
N PRO A 140 -51.82 14.46 4.12
CA PRO A 140 -53.03 14.94 4.82
C PRO A 140 -52.90 14.92 6.35
N ARG A 141 -51.87 14.28 6.90
CA ARG A 141 -51.65 14.14 8.35
C ARG A 141 -50.18 14.33 8.67
N THR A 142 -49.88 14.93 9.84
CA THR A 142 -48.52 15.09 10.34
C THR A 142 -48.42 14.46 11.73
N VAL A 143 -47.46 13.54 11.89
CA VAL A 143 -47.07 12.97 13.20
C VAL A 143 -45.86 13.70 13.70
N THR A 144 -46.00 14.40 14.83
CA THR A 144 -44.88 15.06 15.50
C THR A 144 -44.41 14.20 16.66
N VAL A 145 -43.16 13.77 16.65
CA VAL A 145 -42.51 13.02 17.73
C VAL A 145 -41.52 13.95 18.42
N THR A 146 -41.88 14.42 19.63
CA THR A 146 -41.02 15.29 20.44
C THR A 146 -40.30 14.44 21.48
N VAL A 147 -38.96 14.54 21.52
CA VAL A 147 -38.11 13.72 22.38
C VAL A 147 -37.16 14.61 23.18
N GLU A 148 -37.27 14.47 24.49
CA GLU A 148 -36.28 14.96 25.47
C GLU A 148 -35.50 13.74 26.01
N PRO A 149 -34.26 13.49 25.54
CA PRO A 149 -33.55 12.23 25.83
C PRO A 149 -33.11 12.10 27.30
N GLY A 150 -33.07 13.21 28.05
CA GLY A 150 -32.54 13.21 29.39
C GLY A 150 -31.01 13.04 29.45
N PRO A 151 -30.44 12.78 30.64
CA PRO A 151 -29.01 12.52 30.78
C PRO A 151 -28.61 11.17 30.15
N GLN A 152 -27.45 11.16 29.49
CA GLN A 152 -26.89 9.92 28.95
C GLN A 152 -26.30 9.05 30.07
N THR A 153 -26.64 7.78 30.07
CA THR A 153 -26.13 6.79 31.02
C THR A 153 -24.62 6.61 30.91
N ARG A 154 -23.94 6.58 32.05
CA ARG A 154 -22.50 6.43 32.16
C ARG A 154 -22.11 5.10 32.78
N ILE A 155 -20.95 4.58 32.39
CA ILE A 155 -20.43 3.34 32.94
C ILE A 155 -19.95 3.58 34.39
N ALA A 156 -20.58 2.92 35.34
CA ALA A 156 -20.16 2.93 36.75
C ALA A 156 -19.03 1.91 36.97
N ARG A 157 -19.17 0.71 36.39
CA ARG A 157 -18.22 -0.40 36.57
C ARG A 157 -18.18 -1.28 35.30
N ALA A 158 -17.00 -1.84 35.01
CA ALA A 158 -16.82 -2.87 34.02
C ALA A 158 -16.04 -4.05 34.60
N ASP A 159 -16.71 -5.19 34.72
CA ASP A 159 -16.13 -6.43 35.22
C ASP A 159 -15.77 -7.34 34.06
N ILE A 160 -14.47 -7.51 33.81
CA ILE A 160 -13.93 -8.34 32.75
C ILE A 160 -13.28 -9.57 33.40
N THR A 161 -13.79 -10.75 33.09
CA THR A 161 -13.26 -12.02 33.59
C THR A 161 -12.85 -12.92 32.42
N VAL A 162 -11.80 -13.70 32.67
CA VAL A 162 -11.36 -14.78 31.75
C VAL A 162 -11.42 -16.06 32.58
N ALA A 163 -12.42 -16.89 32.29
CA ALA A 163 -12.56 -18.18 32.94
C ALA A 163 -11.62 -19.19 32.30
N GLY A 164 -10.92 -20.01 33.03
CA GLY A 164 -10.07 -21.08 32.52
C GLY A 164 -9.97 -22.20 33.55
N THR A 165 -10.06 -23.42 33.07
CA THR A 165 -10.05 -24.64 33.90
C THR A 165 -8.67 -25.28 33.98
N ASP A 166 -7.70 -24.84 33.19
CA ASP A 166 -6.37 -25.45 33.15
C ASP A 166 -5.42 -24.79 34.14
N ASP A 167 -5.08 -25.51 35.21
CA ASP A 167 -4.16 -25.07 36.25
C ASP A 167 -2.77 -24.71 35.70
N ALA A 168 -2.33 -25.36 34.65
CA ALA A 168 -1.02 -25.12 34.06
C ALA A 168 -0.90 -23.72 33.37
N ASP A 169 -2.00 -23.04 33.12
CA ASP A 169 -2.01 -21.77 32.37
C ASP A 169 -2.55 -20.58 33.19
N LYS A 170 -2.84 -20.78 34.48
CA LYS A 170 -3.42 -19.75 35.38
C LYS A 170 -2.67 -18.42 35.36
N ASP A 171 -1.33 -18.46 35.41
CA ASP A 171 -0.51 -17.24 35.40
C ASP A 171 -0.61 -16.47 34.09
N ASN A 172 -0.75 -17.17 32.96
CA ASN A 172 -0.94 -16.54 31.66
C ASN A 172 -2.33 -15.93 31.54
N LEU A 173 -3.36 -16.62 32.03
CA LEU A 173 -4.74 -16.12 32.05
C LEU A 173 -4.86 -14.89 32.93
N ALA A 174 -4.28 -14.89 34.12
CA ALA A 174 -4.27 -13.74 35.02
C ALA A 174 -3.59 -12.52 34.39
N ARG A 175 -2.43 -12.70 33.75
CA ARG A 175 -1.75 -11.62 33.02
C ARG A 175 -2.57 -11.10 31.84
N ARG A 176 -3.31 -11.96 31.14
CA ARG A 176 -4.17 -11.57 30.03
C ARG A 176 -5.40 -10.81 30.51
N GLN A 177 -6.04 -11.30 31.57
CA GLN A 177 -7.14 -10.59 32.19
C GLN A 177 -6.73 -9.18 32.62
N GLN A 178 -5.58 -9.03 33.29
CA GLN A 178 -5.04 -7.71 33.67
C GLN A 178 -4.77 -6.83 32.46
N ARG A 179 -4.30 -7.40 31.33
CA ARG A 179 -4.08 -6.65 30.10
C ARG A 179 -5.39 -6.21 29.46
N LEU A 180 -6.39 -7.08 29.41
CA LEU A 180 -7.73 -6.76 28.93
C LEU A 180 -8.37 -5.64 29.77
N GLN A 181 -8.29 -5.73 31.09
CA GLN A 181 -8.79 -4.69 32.00
C GLN A 181 -8.10 -3.34 31.78
N ARG A 182 -6.77 -3.33 31.61
CA ARG A 182 -6.02 -2.08 31.35
C ARG A 182 -6.30 -1.46 29.99
N ASN A 183 -6.56 -2.28 28.99
CA ASN A 183 -6.79 -1.84 27.60
C ASN A 183 -8.27 -1.76 27.25
N TRP A 184 -9.15 -1.92 28.23
CA TRP A 184 -10.58 -1.91 28.01
C TRP A 184 -11.05 -0.53 27.53
N SER A 185 -11.75 -0.50 26.40
CA SER A 185 -12.13 0.74 25.72
C SER A 185 -13.24 1.51 26.44
N LEU A 186 -14.05 0.82 27.27
CA LEU A 186 -15.15 1.41 28.04
C LEU A 186 -14.78 1.57 29.52
N ALA A 187 -14.03 2.63 29.84
CA ALA A 187 -13.65 2.93 31.20
C ALA A 187 -14.82 3.53 32.03
N PRO A 188 -14.82 3.40 33.36
CA PRO A 188 -15.77 4.08 34.23
C PRO A 188 -15.85 5.58 33.95
N GLY A 189 -17.06 6.15 33.97
CA GLY A 189 -17.35 7.55 33.64
C GLY A 189 -17.60 7.82 32.15
N GLN A 190 -17.27 6.92 31.24
CA GLN A 190 -17.58 7.08 29.82
C GLN A 190 -19.07 6.87 29.54
N PRO A 191 -19.61 7.49 28.48
CA PRO A 191 -20.99 7.28 28.07
C PRO A 191 -21.20 5.84 27.56
N PHE A 192 -22.34 5.27 27.93
CA PHE A 192 -22.76 3.97 27.41
C PHE A 192 -23.42 4.14 26.05
N THR A 193 -23.07 3.29 25.09
CA THR A 193 -23.86 3.00 23.88
C THR A 193 -23.77 1.53 23.56
N GLN A 194 -24.82 0.96 22.95
CA GLN A 194 -24.82 -0.45 22.54
C GLN A 194 -23.66 -0.77 21.60
N SER A 195 -23.41 0.10 20.63
CA SER A 195 -22.31 -0.07 19.68
C SER A 195 -20.93 -0.08 20.35
N ALA A 196 -20.70 0.83 21.33
CA ALA A 196 -19.45 0.86 22.09
C ALA A 196 -19.28 -0.40 22.94
N TRP A 197 -20.38 -0.91 23.54
CA TRP A 197 -20.38 -2.15 24.29
C TRP A 197 -20.04 -3.37 23.42
N ASP A 198 -20.69 -3.50 22.24
CA ASP A 198 -20.42 -4.58 21.29
C ASP A 198 -19.00 -4.53 20.75
N ASN A 199 -18.50 -3.35 20.44
CA ASN A 199 -17.11 -3.15 20.02
C ASN A 199 -16.11 -3.52 21.12
N ALA A 200 -16.35 -3.11 22.36
CA ALA A 200 -15.47 -3.45 23.49
C ALA A 200 -15.39 -4.96 23.72
N LYS A 201 -16.55 -5.66 23.70
CA LYS A 201 -16.59 -7.14 23.79
C LYS A 201 -15.82 -7.81 22.66
N ALA A 202 -16.05 -7.37 21.42
CA ALA A 202 -15.37 -7.90 20.24
C ALA A 202 -13.87 -7.63 20.27
N ASP A 203 -13.42 -6.45 20.72
CA ASP A 203 -12.01 -6.12 20.88
C ASP A 203 -11.33 -7.00 21.94
N GLY A 204 -11.99 -7.23 23.06
CA GLY A 204 -11.51 -8.15 24.10
C GLY A 204 -11.36 -9.57 23.58
N LEU A 205 -12.36 -10.07 22.85
CA LEU A 205 -12.31 -11.38 22.22
C LEU A 205 -11.15 -11.50 21.20
N ARG A 206 -11.02 -10.52 20.30
CA ARG A 206 -9.90 -10.49 19.32
C ARG A 206 -8.53 -10.50 20.00
N GLN A 207 -8.36 -9.79 21.12
CA GLN A 207 -7.10 -9.81 21.88
C GLN A 207 -6.75 -11.19 22.45
N LEU A 208 -7.75 -11.99 22.82
CA LEU A 208 -7.55 -13.37 23.26
C LEU A 208 -7.26 -14.30 22.08
N GLN A 209 -8.05 -14.20 21.01
CA GLN A 209 -7.93 -15.03 19.81
C GLN A 209 -6.64 -14.78 19.05
N ALA A 210 -6.12 -13.56 19.05
CA ALA A 210 -4.90 -13.21 18.33
C ALA A 210 -3.67 -14.02 18.78
N ARG A 211 -3.68 -14.57 19.98
CA ARG A 211 -2.54 -15.31 20.49
C ARG A 211 -2.92 -16.36 21.50
N ARG A 212 -2.46 -17.59 21.32
CA ARG A 212 -2.58 -18.74 22.23
C ARG A 212 -3.96 -19.38 22.26
N TYR A 213 -5.07 -18.62 22.20
CA TYR A 213 -6.43 -19.10 22.39
C TYR A 213 -7.33 -18.79 21.18
N PRO A 214 -7.08 -19.38 20.01
CA PRO A 214 -7.84 -19.07 18.79
C PRO A 214 -9.32 -19.43 18.86
N THR A 215 -9.70 -20.34 19.74
CA THR A 215 -11.09 -20.80 19.96
C THR A 215 -11.81 -20.05 21.08
N ALA A 216 -11.19 -18.99 21.63
CA ALA A 216 -11.82 -18.17 22.66
C ALA A 216 -13.17 -17.63 22.18
N HIS A 217 -14.15 -17.60 23.09
CA HIS A 217 -15.48 -17.06 22.83
C HIS A 217 -16.02 -16.31 24.06
N ILE A 218 -17.11 -15.57 23.87
CA ILE A 218 -17.79 -14.90 24.96
C ILE A 218 -18.71 -15.93 25.61
N ALA A 219 -18.41 -16.32 26.84
CA ALA A 219 -19.23 -17.24 27.60
C ALA A 219 -20.49 -16.57 28.17
N ASN A 220 -20.37 -15.32 28.62
CA ASN A 220 -21.49 -14.52 29.12
C ASN A 220 -21.20 -13.02 28.91
N SER A 221 -22.25 -12.24 28.67
CA SER A 221 -22.16 -10.77 28.67
C SER A 221 -23.45 -10.17 29.19
N ARG A 222 -23.33 -9.17 30.09
CA ARG A 222 -24.44 -8.52 30.75
C ARG A 222 -24.19 -7.02 30.84
N ALA A 223 -25.23 -6.24 30.59
CA ALA A 223 -25.27 -4.80 30.85
C ALA A 223 -26.48 -4.53 31.74
N GLU A 224 -26.27 -4.14 32.95
CA GLU A 224 -27.33 -3.74 33.90
C GLU A 224 -27.39 -2.22 33.92
N ILE A 225 -28.56 -1.70 33.59
CA ILE A 225 -28.80 -0.26 33.47
C ILE A 225 -29.68 0.19 34.64
N ASP A 226 -29.19 1.13 35.42
CA ASP A 226 -29.99 1.87 36.41
C ASP A 226 -30.40 3.20 35.74
N ALA A 227 -31.64 3.23 35.29
CA ALA A 227 -32.19 4.39 34.59
C ALA A 227 -32.35 5.63 35.50
N ASP A 228 -32.61 5.43 36.78
CA ASP A 228 -32.79 6.51 37.75
C ASP A 228 -31.47 7.17 38.13
N ARG A 229 -30.40 6.38 38.21
CA ARG A 229 -29.04 6.88 38.51
C ARG A 229 -28.26 7.25 37.27
N HIS A 230 -28.76 6.92 36.09
CA HIS A 230 -28.06 7.04 34.81
C HIS A 230 -26.71 6.32 34.81
N GLU A 231 -26.67 5.12 35.42
CA GLU A 231 -25.48 4.29 35.56
C GLU A 231 -25.63 2.95 34.84
N ALA A 232 -24.53 2.46 34.28
CA ALA A 232 -24.43 1.14 33.66
C ALA A 232 -23.36 0.30 34.35
N GLN A 233 -23.72 -0.93 34.76
CA GLN A 233 -22.77 -1.94 35.23
C GLN A 233 -22.61 -2.99 34.13
N LEU A 234 -21.37 -3.13 33.63
CA LEU A 234 -21.05 -4.02 32.54
C LEU A 234 -20.31 -5.25 33.04
N GLY A 235 -20.71 -6.43 32.60
CA GLY A 235 -20.04 -7.68 32.91
C GLY A 235 -19.81 -8.50 31.65
N VAL A 236 -18.57 -8.96 31.42
CA VAL A 236 -18.24 -9.90 30.35
C VAL A 236 -17.30 -10.98 30.82
N SER A 237 -17.64 -12.23 30.52
CA SER A 237 -16.83 -13.39 30.79
C SER A 237 -16.41 -14.05 29.47
N TYR A 238 -15.12 -14.23 29.30
CA TYR A 238 -14.55 -14.95 28.16
C TYR A 238 -14.15 -16.35 28.58
N ASP A 239 -14.47 -17.33 27.75
CA ASP A 239 -13.87 -18.66 27.81
C ASP A 239 -12.72 -18.71 26.79
N PRO A 240 -11.47 -18.88 27.21
CA PRO A 240 -10.33 -18.94 26.30
C PRO A 240 -10.27 -20.25 25.52
N GLY A 241 -10.92 -21.32 25.97
CA GLY A 241 -10.68 -22.66 25.45
C GLY A 241 -9.23 -23.12 25.67
N PRO A 242 -8.79 -24.18 25.00
CA PRO A 242 -7.43 -24.72 25.14
C PRO A 242 -6.38 -23.79 24.54
N ALA A 243 -5.15 -23.90 25.06
CA ALA A 243 -3.98 -23.23 24.51
C ALA A 243 -3.42 -23.98 23.31
N TYR A 244 -3.29 -23.31 22.17
CA TYR A 244 -2.85 -23.91 20.92
C TYR A 244 -1.39 -23.65 20.62
N ARG A 245 -0.77 -24.62 19.92
CA ARG A 245 0.54 -24.54 19.28
C ARG A 245 0.42 -24.93 17.81
N PHE A 246 1.26 -24.34 16.99
CA PHE A 246 1.32 -24.67 15.57
C PHE A 246 1.79 -26.11 15.36
N GLY A 247 0.99 -26.90 14.69
CA GLY A 247 1.34 -28.18 14.11
C GLY A 247 1.95 -28.01 12.71
N PRO A 248 1.99 -29.10 11.91
CA PRO A 248 2.53 -29.08 10.55
C PRO A 248 1.65 -28.26 9.61
N LEU A 249 2.27 -27.55 8.65
CA LEU A 249 1.57 -26.90 7.55
C LEU A 249 1.13 -27.93 6.51
N ARG A 250 -0.17 -28.03 6.25
CA ARG A 250 -0.78 -28.86 5.20
C ARG A 250 -1.17 -27.97 4.03
N VAL A 251 -0.61 -28.23 2.85
CA VAL A 251 -0.88 -27.43 1.64
C VAL A 251 -1.93 -28.14 0.80
N GLN A 252 -3.02 -27.44 0.46
CA GLN A 252 -4.12 -27.94 -0.38
C GLN A 252 -4.26 -27.05 -1.60
N GLY A 253 -4.47 -27.66 -2.78
CA GLY A 253 -4.62 -26.94 -4.05
C GLY A 253 -3.30 -26.73 -4.81
N SER A 254 -2.15 -27.18 -4.29
CA SER A 254 -0.88 -27.19 -5.01
C SER A 254 -0.70 -28.52 -5.75
N GLN A 255 -0.73 -28.49 -7.07
CA GLN A 255 -0.55 -29.67 -7.94
C GLN A 255 0.72 -29.56 -8.78
N ARG A 256 1.06 -28.36 -9.20
CA ARG A 256 2.20 -28.04 -10.07
C ARG A 256 3.44 -27.72 -9.27
N TYR A 257 3.29 -26.96 -8.19
CA TYR A 257 4.41 -26.54 -7.36
C TYR A 257 4.56 -27.44 -6.14
N ASP A 258 5.83 -27.74 -5.79
CA ASP A 258 6.16 -28.61 -4.67
C ASP A 258 5.62 -28.09 -3.33
N SER A 259 4.86 -28.92 -2.62
CA SER A 259 4.29 -28.58 -1.32
C SER A 259 5.36 -28.37 -0.23
N ASP A 260 6.52 -29.03 -0.33
CA ASP A 260 7.65 -28.79 0.57
C ASP A 260 8.29 -27.44 0.30
N GLY A 261 8.33 -27.01 -0.97
CA GLY A 261 8.68 -25.65 -1.35
C GLY A 261 7.75 -24.62 -0.72
N ALA A 262 6.44 -24.88 -0.72
CA ALA A 262 5.45 -24.00 -0.06
C ALA A 262 5.68 -23.91 1.46
N ARG A 263 5.98 -25.04 2.14
CA ARG A 263 6.31 -25.04 3.57
C ARG A 263 7.55 -24.20 3.88
N ARG A 264 8.61 -24.34 3.07
CA ARG A 264 9.84 -23.53 3.20
C ARG A 264 9.61 -22.05 2.91
N LEU A 265 8.68 -21.69 2.00
CA LEU A 265 8.26 -20.32 1.76
C LEU A 265 7.47 -19.75 2.93
N ALA A 266 6.50 -20.50 3.44
CA ALA A 266 5.65 -20.09 4.56
C ALA A 266 6.45 -19.84 5.84
N ARG A 267 7.44 -20.70 6.14
CA ARG A 267 8.26 -20.62 7.36
C ARG A 267 7.42 -20.46 8.62
N LEU A 268 6.31 -21.23 8.70
CA LEU A 268 5.49 -21.25 9.89
C LEU A 268 6.31 -21.87 11.06
N PRO A 269 6.33 -21.25 12.26
CA PRO A 269 7.12 -21.75 13.38
C PRO A 269 6.43 -22.95 14.06
N THR A 270 6.52 -24.14 13.46
CA THR A 270 5.93 -25.38 13.99
C THR A 270 6.42 -25.65 15.42
N GLY A 271 5.48 -26.02 16.32
CA GLY A 271 5.73 -26.21 17.76
C GLY A 271 5.70 -24.92 18.59
N ALA A 272 5.75 -23.74 17.98
CA ALA A 272 5.59 -22.47 18.68
C ALA A 272 4.14 -22.27 19.16
N VAL A 273 3.95 -21.45 20.17
CA VAL A 273 2.62 -21.02 20.62
C VAL A 273 1.92 -20.29 19.47
N TYR A 274 0.65 -20.60 19.25
CA TYR A 274 -0.16 -19.94 18.23
C TYR A 274 -0.10 -18.40 18.39
N ASP A 275 0.18 -17.74 17.27
CA ASP A 275 0.14 -16.28 17.13
C ASP A 275 -0.41 -15.97 15.72
N GLU A 276 -1.52 -15.25 15.66
CA GLU A 276 -2.17 -14.86 14.41
C GLU A 276 -1.24 -14.06 13.50
N ALA A 277 -0.38 -13.22 14.09
CA ALA A 277 0.60 -12.44 13.32
C ALA A 277 1.62 -13.34 12.60
N ASP A 278 2.07 -14.43 13.23
CA ASP A 278 2.97 -15.40 12.58
C ASP A 278 2.27 -16.13 11.43
N MET A 279 0.98 -16.45 11.59
CA MET A 279 0.16 -17.09 10.56
C MET A 279 -0.06 -16.15 9.37
N LEU A 280 -0.41 -14.89 9.64
CA LEU A 280 -0.55 -13.86 8.60
C LEU A 280 0.77 -13.58 7.87
N ASP A 281 1.89 -13.53 8.59
CA ASP A 281 3.21 -13.37 7.99
C ASP A 281 3.56 -14.59 7.09
N ALA A 282 3.19 -15.81 7.48
CA ALA A 282 3.35 -17.00 6.64
C ALA A 282 2.48 -16.93 5.37
N GLN A 283 1.22 -16.49 5.51
CA GLN A 283 0.31 -16.27 4.39
C GLN A 283 0.87 -15.22 3.41
N LEU A 284 1.34 -14.08 3.91
CA LEU A 284 1.93 -13.02 3.09
C LEU A 284 3.18 -13.49 2.36
N ARG A 285 4.04 -14.31 2.99
CA ARG A 285 5.22 -14.88 2.33
C ARG A 285 4.84 -15.80 1.18
N LEU A 286 3.82 -16.65 1.35
CA LEU A 286 3.30 -17.48 0.28
C LEU A 286 2.68 -16.66 -0.84
N ALA A 287 1.81 -15.70 -0.53
CA ALA A 287 1.14 -14.84 -1.50
C ALA A 287 2.13 -13.97 -2.30
N SER A 288 3.18 -13.45 -1.64
CA SER A 288 4.21 -12.64 -2.31
C SER A 288 5.28 -13.46 -3.04
N SER A 289 5.25 -14.77 -2.95
CA SER A 289 6.24 -15.64 -3.58
C SER A 289 6.18 -15.64 -5.11
N GLY A 290 5.00 -15.33 -5.68
CA GLY A 290 4.69 -15.40 -7.10
C GLY A 290 4.33 -16.79 -7.60
N TYR A 291 4.35 -17.81 -6.77
CA TYR A 291 3.90 -19.17 -7.10
C TYR A 291 2.39 -19.35 -6.95
N TYR A 292 1.75 -18.50 -6.13
CA TYR A 292 0.32 -18.58 -5.79
C TYR A 292 -0.36 -17.24 -6.00
N ASP A 293 -1.53 -17.25 -6.66
CA ASP A 293 -2.38 -16.07 -6.88
C ASP A 293 -3.32 -15.80 -5.70
N ALA A 294 -3.72 -16.86 -5.00
CA ALA A 294 -4.50 -16.74 -3.77
C ALA A 294 -3.96 -17.71 -2.72
N VAL A 295 -3.93 -17.26 -1.48
CA VAL A 295 -3.46 -18.02 -0.32
C VAL A 295 -4.33 -17.67 0.87
N PHE A 296 -4.86 -18.69 1.52
CA PHE A 296 -5.61 -18.55 2.76
C PHE A 296 -5.13 -19.59 3.76
N LEU A 297 -4.72 -19.15 4.96
CA LEU A 297 -4.28 -20.02 6.04
C LEU A 297 -5.34 -20.08 7.15
N THR A 298 -5.67 -21.30 7.57
CA THR A 298 -6.55 -21.57 8.72
C THR A 298 -5.88 -22.50 9.69
N LEU A 299 -6.08 -22.28 10.98
CA LEU A 299 -5.72 -23.25 12.01
C LEU A 299 -6.84 -24.29 12.09
N ASP A 300 -6.48 -25.58 11.95
CA ASP A 300 -7.41 -26.69 12.09
C ASP A 300 -7.62 -26.98 13.60
N THR A 301 -8.76 -26.58 14.12
CA THR A 301 -9.10 -26.71 15.55
C THR A 301 -10.11 -27.81 15.81
N GLU A 302 -10.68 -28.44 14.78
CA GLU A 302 -11.72 -29.46 14.91
C GLU A 302 -11.11 -30.85 15.10
N GLY A 303 -11.29 -31.45 16.28
CA GLY A 303 -10.85 -32.81 16.59
C GLY A 303 -9.32 -33.01 16.56
N THR A 304 -8.53 -31.91 16.62
CA THR A 304 -7.07 -31.96 16.58
C THR A 304 -6.46 -31.75 17.97
N ASP A 305 -5.23 -32.21 18.14
CA ASP A 305 -4.45 -31.95 19.36
C ASP A 305 -4.10 -30.45 19.44
N PRO A 306 -4.56 -29.73 20.47
CA PRO A 306 -4.21 -28.32 20.64
C PRO A 306 -2.69 -28.06 20.72
N GLN A 307 -1.89 -29.03 21.18
CA GLN A 307 -0.44 -28.89 21.28
C GLN A 307 0.28 -29.05 19.93
N ALA A 308 -0.40 -29.50 18.88
CA ALA A 308 0.16 -29.67 17.55
C ALA A 308 -0.90 -29.46 16.44
N ALA A 309 -1.74 -28.43 16.58
CA ALA A 309 -2.84 -28.15 15.65
C ALA A 309 -2.32 -27.84 14.24
N PRO A 310 -2.72 -28.60 13.22
CA PRO A 310 -2.28 -28.36 11.86
C PRO A 310 -2.73 -26.99 11.34
N VAL A 311 -1.90 -26.37 10.51
CA VAL A 311 -2.31 -25.19 9.74
C VAL A 311 -2.58 -25.63 8.32
N VAL A 312 -3.76 -25.36 7.80
CA VAL A 312 -4.16 -25.68 6.43
C VAL A 312 -3.96 -24.44 5.56
N ALA A 313 -3.09 -24.56 4.56
CA ALA A 313 -2.91 -23.55 3.53
C ALA A 313 -3.72 -23.95 2.29
N GLN A 314 -4.84 -23.28 2.06
CA GLN A 314 -5.59 -23.37 0.81
C GLN A 314 -4.96 -22.42 -0.19
N VAL A 315 -4.44 -22.95 -1.31
CA VAL A 315 -3.75 -22.16 -2.31
C VAL A 315 -4.36 -22.32 -3.70
N ARG A 316 -4.34 -21.25 -4.47
CA ARG A 316 -4.57 -21.29 -5.92
C ARG A 316 -3.26 -20.96 -6.61
N GLU A 317 -2.79 -21.88 -7.44
CA GLU A 317 -1.53 -21.74 -8.14
C GLU A 317 -1.55 -20.62 -9.18
N ALA A 318 -0.48 -19.83 -9.23
CA ALA A 318 -0.25 -18.88 -10.29
C ALA A 318 0.08 -19.61 -11.61
N PRO A 319 -0.22 -19.00 -12.78
CA PRO A 319 0.20 -19.54 -14.07
C PRO A 319 1.71 -19.79 -14.12
N MET A 320 2.12 -20.83 -14.87
CA MET A 320 3.55 -21.13 -15.06
C MET A 320 4.30 -19.94 -15.67
N GLN A 321 3.67 -19.25 -16.59
CA GLN A 321 4.21 -18.07 -17.27
C GLN A 321 3.24 -16.90 -17.20
N LYS A 322 3.80 -15.71 -16.98
CA LYS A 322 3.05 -14.46 -16.96
C LYS A 322 3.82 -13.39 -17.72
N LEU A 323 3.11 -12.65 -18.56
CA LEU A 323 3.63 -11.47 -19.26
C LEU A 323 2.94 -10.23 -18.69
N VAL A 324 3.73 -9.21 -18.36
CA VAL A 324 3.25 -7.93 -17.86
C VAL A 324 3.81 -6.83 -18.75
N PHE A 325 2.92 -6.01 -19.33
CA PHE A 325 3.27 -4.85 -20.13
C PHE A 325 3.10 -3.59 -19.29
N GLY A 326 4.09 -2.71 -19.33
CA GLY A 326 4.09 -1.45 -18.59
C GLY A 326 4.43 -0.27 -19.49
N PRO A 327 3.44 0.46 -20.03
CA PRO A 327 3.71 1.74 -20.63
C PRO A 327 4.03 2.78 -19.54
N GLY A 328 4.92 3.71 -19.84
CA GLY A 328 5.26 4.80 -18.94
C GLY A 328 5.71 6.04 -19.71
N PHE A 329 5.81 7.16 -19.03
CA PHE A 329 6.31 8.41 -19.58
C PHE A 329 7.05 9.19 -18.48
N SER A 330 8.16 9.80 -18.86
CA SER A 330 8.90 10.74 -18.02
C SER A 330 9.45 11.87 -18.90
N THR A 331 9.53 13.08 -18.38
CA THR A 331 10.17 14.21 -19.07
C THR A 331 11.66 13.98 -19.27
N ASP A 332 12.30 13.21 -18.42
CA ASP A 332 13.73 12.89 -18.49
C ASP A 332 14.03 11.88 -19.62
N SER A 333 13.28 10.78 -19.71
CA SER A 333 13.56 9.69 -20.64
C SER A 333 12.52 9.51 -21.76
N GLY A 334 11.47 10.35 -21.80
CA GLY A 334 10.39 10.26 -22.78
C GLY A 334 9.44 9.10 -22.54
N ALA A 335 8.84 8.58 -23.61
CA ALA A 335 7.99 7.41 -23.57
C ALA A 335 8.82 6.16 -23.25
N ARG A 336 8.30 5.34 -22.33
CA ARG A 336 8.91 4.07 -21.91
C ARG A 336 7.96 2.92 -22.20
N LEU A 337 8.49 1.85 -22.74
CA LEU A 337 7.82 0.55 -22.83
C LEU A 337 8.60 -0.47 -22.02
N SER A 338 7.93 -1.18 -21.13
CA SER A 338 8.52 -2.29 -20.38
C SER A 338 7.71 -3.56 -20.60
N LEU A 339 8.41 -4.69 -20.63
CA LEU A 339 7.87 -6.03 -20.69
C LEU A 339 8.53 -6.85 -19.60
N GLU A 340 7.73 -7.45 -18.75
CA GLU A 340 8.21 -8.41 -17.76
C GLU A 340 7.65 -9.81 -18.07
N HIS A 341 8.53 -10.77 -18.28
CA HIS A 341 8.19 -12.19 -18.42
C HIS A 341 8.60 -12.92 -17.15
N ILE A 342 7.63 -13.54 -16.51
CA ILE A 342 7.83 -14.38 -15.33
C ILE A 342 7.63 -15.83 -15.74
N HIS A 343 8.60 -16.68 -15.42
CA HIS A 343 8.49 -18.14 -15.54
C HIS A 343 8.73 -18.75 -14.17
N ASN A 344 7.68 -19.32 -13.56
CA ASN A 344 7.72 -19.73 -12.16
C ASN A 344 8.55 -21.00 -11.91
N GLN A 345 8.80 -21.81 -12.94
CA GLN A 345 9.60 -23.05 -12.80
C GLN A 345 10.33 -23.33 -14.12
N MET A 346 11.55 -22.79 -14.27
CA MET A 346 12.36 -23.00 -15.47
C MET A 346 12.70 -24.48 -15.66
N PRO A 347 12.67 -24.99 -16.89
CA PRO A 347 13.11 -26.34 -17.19
C PRO A 347 14.53 -26.60 -16.65
N VAL A 348 14.83 -27.83 -16.26
CA VAL A 348 16.11 -28.30 -15.75
C VAL A 348 16.45 -27.86 -14.33
N LEU A 349 16.46 -26.55 -14.05
CA LEU A 349 16.85 -26.03 -12.72
C LEU A 349 15.67 -25.92 -11.75
N GLY A 350 14.42 -25.84 -12.24
CA GLY A 350 13.25 -25.62 -11.40
C GLY A 350 13.17 -24.22 -10.78
N TRP A 351 14.11 -23.32 -11.11
CA TRP A 351 14.18 -21.98 -10.55
C TRP A 351 13.13 -21.06 -11.18
N ARG A 352 12.67 -20.08 -10.42
CA ARG A 352 11.83 -19.01 -10.91
C ARG A 352 12.69 -17.98 -11.64
N ALA A 353 12.31 -17.63 -12.88
CA ALA A 353 12.98 -16.62 -13.69
C ALA A 353 12.08 -15.40 -13.88
N VAL A 354 12.63 -14.21 -13.72
CA VAL A 354 12.00 -12.94 -14.05
C VAL A 354 12.89 -12.22 -15.05
N THR A 355 12.38 -12.02 -16.26
CA THR A 355 13.09 -11.33 -17.34
C THR A 355 12.38 -10.02 -17.62
N LYS A 356 13.11 -8.90 -17.55
CA LYS A 356 12.62 -7.55 -17.81
C LYS A 356 13.30 -6.96 -19.03
N LEU A 357 12.49 -6.43 -19.95
CA LEU A 357 12.93 -5.60 -21.04
C LEU A 357 12.37 -4.20 -20.81
N ALA A 358 13.18 -3.17 -20.93
CA ALA A 358 12.71 -1.79 -20.86
C ALA A 358 13.41 -0.95 -21.92
N LEU A 359 12.63 -0.16 -22.63
CA LEU A 359 13.08 0.68 -23.74
C LEU A 359 12.52 2.09 -23.52
N ASP A 360 13.40 3.07 -23.47
CA ASP A 360 13.07 4.48 -23.54
C ASP A 360 14.14 5.24 -24.34
N ARG A 361 14.05 6.56 -24.39
CA ARG A 361 14.98 7.38 -25.17
C ARG A 361 16.42 7.25 -24.68
N GLU A 362 16.63 7.24 -23.35
CA GLU A 362 17.94 7.28 -22.71
C GLU A 362 18.45 5.88 -22.35
N THR A 363 17.52 4.90 -22.20
CA THR A 363 17.84 3.60 -21.62
C THR A 363 17.28 2.45 -22.43
N LYS A 364 18.12 1.44 -22.71
CA LYS A 364 17.71 0.14 -23.29
C LYS A 364 18.23 -0.95 -22.36
N LEU A 365 17.31 -1.63 -21.67
CA LEU A 365 17.61 -2.60 -20.63
C LEU A 365 17.07 -3.98 -21.00
N ALA A 366 17.90 -5.00 -20.87
CA ALA A 366 17.50 -6.39 -20.76
C ALA A 366 18.10 -6.98 -19.49
N ASN A 367 17.27 -7.49 -18.60
CA ASN A 367 17.69 -8.08 -17.33
C ASN A 367 16.95 -9.38 -17.10
N THR A 368 17.65 -10.41 -16.61
CA THR A 368 17.04 -11.65 -16.14
C THR A 368 17.58 -11.99 -14.76
N GLU A 369 16.72 -12.41 -13.86
CA GLU A 369 17.09 -12.88 -12.53
C GLU A 369 16.40 -14.23 -12.28
N TRP A 370 17.17 -15.20 -11.89
CA TRP A 370 16.75 -16.56 -11.60
C TRP A 370 16.92 -16.79 -10.11
N THR A 371 15.89 -17.29 -9.45
CA THR A 371 15.89 -17.51 -8.00
C THR A 371 15.40 -18.90 -7.65
N ASP A 372 16.11 -19.54 -6.75
CA ASP A 372 15.74 -20.83 -6.17
C ASP A 372 14.67 -20.67 -5.08
N LEU A 373 14.07 -21.78 -4.66
CA LEU A 373 13.27 -21.83 -3.45
C LEU A 373 14.16 -21.67 -2.21
N PRO A 374 13.66 -21.03 -1.13
CA PRO A 374 14.43 -20.90 0.09
C PRO A 374 14.67 -22.26 0.75
N ASN A 375 15.81 -22.41 1.41
CA ASN A 375 16.04 -23.51 2.33
C ASN A 375 15.30 -23.27 3.67
N GLU A 376 15.40 -24.21 4.62
CA GLU A 376 14.76 -24.12 5.96
C GLU A 376 15.12 -22.83 6.72
N ASN A 377 16.36 -22.36 6.56
CA ASN A 377 16.84 -21.12 7.18
C ASN A 377 16.42 -19.85 6.42
N GLY A 378 15.67 -19.99 5.32
CA GLY A 378 15.17 -18.89 4.50
C GLY A 378 16.18 -18.30 3.51
N TRP A 379 17.37 -18.91 3.33
CA TRP A 379 18.33 -18.53 2.31
C TRP A 379 18.00 -19.21 0.98
N ARG A 380 18.07 -18.44 -0.11
CA ARG A 380 17.87 -18.92 -1.48
C ARG A 380 19.05 -18.51 -2.36
N TRP A 381 19.36 -19.32 -3.35
CA TRP A 381 20.29 -18.97 -4.40
C TRP A 381 19.64 -18.05 -5.42
N PHE A 382 20.43 -17.18 -6.00
CA PHE A 382 20.03 -16.40 -7.17
C PHE A 382 21.21 -16.28 -8.14
N ALA A 383 20.87 -16.15 -9.43
CA ALA A 383 21.79 -15.78 -10.49
C ALA A 383 21.09 -14.80 -11.44
N GLY A 384 21.82 -13.86 -12.00
CA GLY A 384 21.22 -12.88 -12.90
C GLY A 384 22.20 -12.28 -13.86
N GLY A 385 21.67 -11.83 -15.01
CA GLY A 385 22.41 -11.16 -16.05
C GLY A 385 21.66 -9.91 -16.51
N GLN A 386 22.40 -8.85 -16.79
CA GLN A 386 21.89 -7.58 -17.28
C GLN A 386 22.74 -7.10 -18.43
N VAL A 387 22.07 -6.61 -19.47
CA VAL A 387 22.68 -5.81 -20.56
C VAL A 387 21.96 -4.47 -20.56
N LEU A 388 22.73 -3.39 -20.54
CA LEU A 388 22.23 -2.03 -20.44
C LEU A 388 22.98 -1.13 -21.42
N ARG A 389 22.24 -0.42 -22.27
CA ARG A 389 22.72 0.77 -22.96
C ARG A 389 22.07 1.98 -22.34
N GLU A 390 22.89 2.97 -21.99
CA GLU A 390 22.44 4.18 -21.31
C GLU A 390 23.16 5.41 -21.86
N ALA A 391 22.40 6.44 -22.21
CA ALA A 391 22.94 7.73 -22.62
C ALA A 391 23.07 8.65 -21.38
N THR A 392 24.16 9.40 -21.31
CA THR A 392 24.47 10.30 -20.20
C THR A 392 24.74 11.73 -20.71
N GLY A 393 24.04 12.16 -21.74
CA GLY A 393 24.23 13.49 -22.32
C GLY A 393 25.56 13.66 -23.10
N ASP A 394 26.71 13.44 -22.41
CA ASP A 394 28.03 13.62 -22.97
C ASP A 394 28.66 12.33 -23.53
N TYR A 395 28.14 11.16 -23.15
CA TYR A 395 28.65 9.85 -23.57
C TYR A 395 27.62 8.73 -23.43
N ASP A 396 27.77 7.70 -24.23
CA ASP A 396 26.99 6.48 -24.18
C ASP A 396 27.73 5.36 -23.45
N VAL A 397 27.01 4.57 -22.65
CA VAL A 397 27.54 3.39 -21.96
C VAL A 397 26.81 2.15 -22.43
N ASN A 398 27.55 1.19 -22.96
CA ASN A 398 27.09 -0.18 -23.15
C ASN A 398 27.70 -1.05 -22.05
N SER A 399 26.87 -1.68 -21.23
CA SER A 399 27.35 -2.47 -20.11
C SER A 399 26.70 -3.83 -19.99
N GLY A 400 27.46 -4.80 -19.47
CA GLY A 400 27.02 -6.12 -19.10
C GLY A 400 27.34 -6.39 -17.65
N ARG A 401 26.41 -7.03 -16.93
CA ARG A 401 26.60 -7.40 -15.53
C ARG A 401 26.11 -8.83 -15.31
N LEU A 402 26.92 -9.63 -14.63
CA LEU A 402 26.54 -10.96 -14.16
C LEU A 402 26.65 -11.00 -12.65
N ARG A 403 25.66 -11.61 -12.00
CA ARG A 403 25.62 -11.78 -10.54
C ARG A 403 25.21 -13.20 -10.19
N ALA A 404 25.81 -13.74 -9.12
CA ALA A 404 25.38 -14.99 -8.54
C ALA A 404 25.65 -14.96 -7.03
N GLY A 405 24.72 -15.46 -6.23
CA GLY A 405 24.86 -15.41 -4.79
C GLY A 405 23.68 -15.99 -4.02
N ARG A 406 23.57 -15.58 -2.77
CA ARG A 406 22.50 -16.00 -1.88
C ARG A 406 21.78 -14.79 -1.28
N SER A 407 20.47 -14.90 -1.14
CA SER A 407 19.63 -13.86 -0.52
C SER A 407 18.73 -14.45 0.55
N LYS A 408 18.39 -13.64 1.55
CA LYS A 408 17.42 -13.96 2.60
C LYS A 408 16.57 -12.73 2.87
N SER A 409 15.25 -12.90 2.79
CA SER A 409 14.28 -11.85 3.13
C SER A 409 13.50 -12.26 4.37
N THR A 410 13.33 -11.28 5.28
CA THR A 410 12.44 -11.36 6.43
C THR A 410 11.40 -10.26 6.32
N LYS A 411 10.51 -10.10 7.28
CA LYS A 411 9.47 -9.06 7.31
C LYS A 411 10.03 -7.64 7.07
N SER A 412 11.16 -7.33 7.69
CA SER A 412 11.75 -5.98 7.68
C SER A 412 13.15 -5.91 7.09
N ILE A 413 13.84 -7.03 6.91
CA ILE A 413 15.26 -7.05 6.55
C ILE A 413 15.51 -7.98 5.37
N ASP A 414 16.16 -7.45 4.33
CA ASP A 414 16.75 -8.22 3.24
C ASP A 414 18.27 -8.22 3.36
N ARG A 415 18.88 -9.37 3.08
CA ARG A 415 20.34 -9.55 3.04
C ARG A 415 20.71 -10.34 1.80
N ASN A 416 21.82 -9.96 1.16
CA ASN A 416 22.36 -10.71 0.05
C ASN A 416 23.89 -10.70 0.07
N TYR A 417 24.50 -11.77 -0.41
CA TYR A 417 25.92 -11.92 -0.67
C TYR A 417 26.07 -12.41 -2.08
N PHE A 418 26.87 -11.73 -2.90
CA PHE A 418 27.00 -12.12 -4.30
C PHE A 418 28.35 -11.75 -4.89
N LEU A 419 28.77 -12.58 -5.84
CA LEU A 419 29.85 -12.28 -6.77
C LEU A 419 29.25 -11.51 -7.95
N GLN A 420 29.92 -10.48 -8.40
CA GLN A 420 29.51 -9.65 -9.54
C GLN A 420 30.68 -9.46 -10.49
N TYR A 421 30.40 -9.69 -11.77
CA TYR A 421 31.26 -9.33 -12.89
C TYR A 421 30.62 -8.20 -13.66
N ASP A 422 31.36 -7.12 -13.89
CA ASP A 422 30.97 -5.95 -14.67
C ASP A 422 31.84 -5.83 -15.92
N TYR A 423 31.18 -5.58 -17.04
CA TYR A 423 31.76 -5.11 -18.29
C TYR A 423 31.14 -3.76 -18.64
N ALA A 424 31.96 -2.78 -19.03
CA ALA A 424 31.49 -1.48 -19.51
C ALA A 424 32.32 -1.03 -20.70
N ASN A 425 31.64 -0.52 -21.71
CA ASN A 425 32.22 0.18 -22.85
C ASN A 425 31.58 1.56 -22.94
N SER A 426 32.40 2.59 -22.82
CA SER A 426 31.98 4.00 -22.83
C SER A 426 32.39 4.60 -24.16
N GLN A 427 31.44 5.16 -24.89
CA GLN A 427 31.68 5.81 -26.21
C GLN A 427 31.49 7.32 -26.06
N GLY A 428 32.43 8.10 -26.59
CA GLY A 428 32.40 9.57 -26.55
C GLY A 428 33.13 10.19 -25.35
N LEU A 429 33.64 9.41 -24.38
CA LEU A 429 34.53 9.94 -23.35
C LEU A 429 35.92 10.23 -23.90
N THR A 430 36.44 11.41 -23.60
CA THR A 430 37.83 11.74 -23.88
C THR A 430 38.74 11.10 -22.85
N ASN A 431 39.69 10.29 -23.32
CA ASN A 431 40.67 9.64 -22.45
C ASN A 431 41.58 10.67 -21.79
N ASN A 432 41.44 10.85 -20.47
CA ASN A 432 42.38 11.53 -19.64
C ASN A 432 42.68 10.69 -18.39
N ALA A 433 43.68 11.07 -17.60
CA ALA A 433 44.18 10.27 -16.48
C ALA A 433 43.12 9.95 -15.40
N ARG A 434 41.98 10.62 -15.41
CA ARG A 434 40.91 10.49 -14.41
C ARG A 434 39.58 9.94 -14.96
N SER A 435 39.35 10.00 -16.29
CA SER A 435 38.15 9.43 -16.87
C SER A 435 38.26 7.91 -17.01
N PRO A 436 37.13 7.17 -16.92
CA PRO A 436 37.12 5.74 -17.19
C PRO A 436 37.62 5.43 -18.60
N SER A 437 38.29 4.29 -18.79
CA SER A 437 38.70 3.83 -20.11
C SER A 437 37.49 3.44 -20.96
N ASP A 438 37.66 3.47 -22.31
CA ASP A 438 36.61 3.07 -23.27
C ASP A 438 36.05 1.69 -22.94
N THR A 439 36.91 0.74 -22.56
CA THR A 439 36.50 -0.59 -22.15
C THR A 439 37.09 -0.97 -20.81
N SER A 440 36.25 -1.32 -19.87
CA SER A 440 36.65 -1.70 -18.53
C SER A 440 35.88 -2.91 -18.02
N THR A 441 36.54 -3.71 -17.19
CA THR A 441 35.92 -4.88 -16.54
C THR A 441 36.35 -4.94 -15.08
N ALA A 442 35.45 -5.46 -14.23
CA ALA A 442 35.75 -5.66 -12.81
C ALA A 442 35.08 -6.92 -12.29
N LEU A 443 35.66 -7.47 -11.23
CA LEU A 443 35.09 -8.55 -10.43
C LEU A 443 35.01 -8.06 -9.00
N SER A 444 33.86 -8.27 -8.35
CA SER A 444 33.64 -7.86 -6.96
C SER A 444 32.83 -8.86 -6.16
N ILE A 445 33.12 -8.96 -4.87
CA ILE A 445 32.29 -9.64 -3.87
C ILE A 445 31.50 -8.57 -3.14
N ASN A 446 30.19 -8.73 -3.04
CA ASN A 446 29.31 -7.71 -2.52
C ASN A 446 28.45 -8.25 -1.39
N TYR A 447 28.16 -7.38 -0.44
CA TYR A 447 27.16 -7.56 0.61
C TYR A 447 26.13 -6.45 0.53
N GLY A 448 24.85 -6.82 0.49
CA GLY A 448 23.74 -5.89 0.57
C GLY A 448 22.89 -6.16 1.81
N TRP A 449 22.51 -5.10 2.48
CA TRP A 449 21.57 -5.12 3.60
C TRP A 449 20.54 -4.02 3.41
N THR A 450 19.24 -4.36 3.58
CA THR A 450 18.15 -3.38 3.53
C THR A 450 17.21 -3.63 4.69
N GLY A 451 17.01 -2.63 5.55
CA GLY A 451 16.03 -2.63 6.62
C GLY A 451 14.87 -1.68 6.30
N ARG A 452 13.62 -2.13 6.47
CA ARG A 452 12.40 -1.35 6.23
C ARG A 452 11.51 -1.39 7.47
N TYR A 453 11.33 -0.25 8.12
CA TYR A 453 10.59 -0.07 9.36
C TYR A 453 9.50 0.99 9.17
N PHE A 454 8.63 0.77 8.17
CA PHE A 454 7.53 1.65 7.84
C PHE A 454 6.22 1.11 8.40
N ASN A 455 5.29 2.00 8.74
CA ASN A 455 3.93 1.63 9.14
C ASN A 455 3.10 1.03 8.00
N SER A 456 3.44 1.34 6.74
CA SER A 456 2.87 0.76 5.51
C SER A 456 3.97 0.73 4.44
N LEU A 457 4.05 -0.35 3.65
CA LEU A 457 5.02 -0.43 2.55
C LEU A 457 4.52 0.27 1.28
N THR A 458 3.22 0.34 1.08
CA THR A 458 2.60 0.94 -0.12
C THR A 458 2.37 2.44 0.01
N ALA A 459 2.00 2.91 1.20
CA ALA A 459 1.71 4.31 1.47
C ALA A 459 2.25 4.73 2.86
N PRO A 460 3.59 4.77 3.03
CA PRO A 460 4.19 5.08 4.32
C PRO A 460 3.91 6.52 4.74
N THR A 461 3.49 6.69 6.00
CA THR A 461 3.32 8.02 6.62
C THR A 461 4.25 8.20 7.82
N ARG A 462 4.85 7.10 8.32
CA ARG A 462 5.77 7.09 9.45
C ARG A 462 6.74 5.93 9.33
N GLY A 463 7.98 6.16 9.74
CA GLY A 463 9.02 5.14 9.83
C GLY A 463 10.25 5.47 8.99
N HIS A 464 11.19 4.56 8.95
CA HIS A 464 12.46 4.72 8.22
C HIS A 464 12.89 3.44 7.53
N GLY A 465 13.68 3.60 6.48
CA GLY A 465 14.39 2.54 5.78
C GLY A 465 15.85 2.90 5.59
N LEU A 466 16.70 1.89 5.62
CA LEU A 466 18.13 2.02 5.37
C LEU A 466 18.58 0.87 4.47
N ALA A 467 19.31 1.19 3.40
CA ALA A 467 19.97 0.21 2.55
C ALA A 467 21.46 0.49 2.51
N VAL A 468 22.27 -0.56 2.65
CA VAL A 468 23.74 -0.50 2.62
C VAL A 468 24.23 -1.54 1.63
N GLU A 469 25.05 -1.12 0.69
CA GLU A 469 25.78 -1.98 -0.25
C GLU A 469 27.28 -1.79 -0.02
N LEU A 470 28.00 -2.88 0.21
CA LEU A 470 29.44 -2.93 0.35
C LEU A 470 30.01 -3.87 -0.71
N GLY A 471 30.99 -3.41 -1.46
CA GLY A 471 31.65 -4.19 -2.50
C GLY A 471 33.17 -4.12 -2.34
N LEU A 472 33.82 -5.28 -2.36
CA LEU A 472 35.27 -5.42 -2.44
C LEU A 472 35.60 -6.00 -3.81
N GLY A 473 36.35 -5.30 -4.63
CA GLY A 473 36.61 -5.72 -5.99
C GLY A 473 37.99 -5.38 -6.50
N THR A 474 38.23 -5.87 -7.69
CA THR A 474 39.40 -5.53 -8.50
C THR A 474 38.97 -5.27 -9.94
N THR A 475 39.52 -4.25 -10.56
CA THR A 475 39.46 -4.08 -12.02
C THR A 475 40.29 -5.18 -12.67
N LEU A 476 39.87 -5.63 -13.86
CA LEU A 476 40.57 -6.66 -14.64
C LEU A 476 41.16 -6.07 -15.92
N ARG A 477 40.49 -5.07 -16.49
CA ARG A 477 40.90 -4.29 -17.65
C ARG A 477 40.61 -2.80 -17.44
N PRO A 478 41.44 -1.89 -17.95
CA PRO A 478 42.71 -2.13 -18.65
C PRO A 478 43.82 -2.58 -17.70
N GLU A 479 43.79 -2.18 -16.42
CA GLU A 479 44.79 -2.53 -15.39
C GLU A 479 44.11 -3.14 -14.17
N ARG A 480 44.85 -3.98 -13.44
CA ARG A 480 44.36 -4.56 -12.19
C ARG A 480 44.56 -3.58 -11.04
N ALA A 481 43.48 -3.12 -10.44
CA ALA A 481 43.51 -2.25 -9.28
C ALA A 481 42.41 -2.64 -8.29
N PRO A 482 42.75 -2.85 -7.02
CA PRO A 482 41.74 -3.11 -6.01
C PRO A 482 40.90 -1.87 -5.74
N PHE A 483 39.63 -2.07 -5.42
CA PHE A 483 38.72 -1.00 -5.01
C PHE A 483 37.73 -1.48 -3.95
N VAL A 484 37.22 -0.52 -3.16
CA VAL A 484 36.11 -0.71 -2.24
C VAL A 484 35.00 0.22 -2.67
N ARG A 485 33.79 -0.31 -2.84
CA ARG A 485 32.61 0.48 -3.17
C ARG A 485 31.61 0.39 -2.03
N THR A 486 31.11 1.53 -1.60
CA THR A 486 30.07 1.65 -0.58
C THR A 486 28.95 2.53 -1.13
N LEU A 487 27.71 2.12 -0.88
CA LEU A 487 26.53 2.92 -1.17
C LEU A 487 25.53 2.77 -0.03
N VAL A 488 25.13 3.90 0.54
CA VAL A 488 24.15 3.97 1.63
C VAL A 488 22.97 4.81 1.15
N ARG A 489 21.76 4.28 1.31
CA ARG A 489 20.51 4.99 1.05
C ARG A 489 19.64 4.97 2.30
N TRP A 490 19.17 6.12 2.69
CA TRP A 490 18.28 6.28 3.82
C TRP A 490 17.01 7.03 3.41
N GLN A 491 15.88 6.60 3.93
CA GLN A 491 14.59 7.25 3.73
C GLN A 491 13.81 7.27 5.05
N SER A 492 13.12 8.36 5.35
CA SER A 492 12.27 8.49 6.52
C SER A 492 11.01 9.26 6.20
N PHE A 493 9.91 8.87 6.83
CA PHE A 493 8.64 9.58 6.80
C PHE A 493 8.26 10.02 8.20
N LEU A 494 7.98 11.31 8.35
CA LEU A 494 7.59 11.94 9.60
C LEU A 494 6.17 12.50 9.42
N PRO A 495 5.21 12.17 10.32
CA PRO A 495 3.88 12.78 10.28
C PRO A 495 3.98 14.30 10.45
N ALA A 496 3.28 15.06 9.63
CA ALA A 496 3.31 16.53 9.58
C ALA A 496 1.90 17.13 9.62
N GLY A 497 1.07 16.63 10.53
CA GLY A 497 -0.31 17.04 10.72
C GLY A 497 -1.31 16.12 10.06
N ARG A 498 -2.58 16.33 10.35
CA ARG A 498 -3.73 15.59 9.80
C ARG A 498 -4.63 16.54 9.04
N VAL A 499 -5.00 16.17 7.84
CA VAL A 499 -6.00 16.88 7.02
C VAL A 499 -7.29 16.07 7.12
N GLN A 500 -8.39 16.73 7.46
CA GLN A 500 -9.72 16.13 7.53
C GLN A 500 -10.62 16.78 6.49
N ASP A 501 -11.55 16.04 5.96
CA ASP A 501 -12.65 16.55 5.14
C ASP A 501 -13.89 16.86 5.99
N ASP A 502 -14.95 17.37 5.36
CA ASP A 502 -16.19 17.75 6.05
C ASP A 502 -16.93 16.54 6.64
N ALA A 503 -16.68 15.33 6.14
CA ALA A 503 -17.20 14.09 6.67
C ALA A 503 -16.36 13.49 7.83
N GLY A 504 -15.29 14.20 8.26
CA GLY A 504 -14.38 13.74 9.31
C GLY A 504 -13.37 12.68 8.87
N ILE A 505 -13.33 12.32 7.58
CA ILE A 505 -12.35 11.39 7.03
C ILE A 505 -10.99 12.09 7.00
N GLY A 506 -10.01 11.53 7.71
CA GLY A 506 -8.71 12.16 7.89
C GLY A 506 -7.58 11.40 7.24
N ARG A 507 -6.66 12.11 6.55
CA ARG A 507 -5.38 11.60 6.04
C ARG A 507 -4.22 12.40 6.59
N ASN A 508 -3.11 11.71 6.92
CA ASN A 508 -1.92 12.37 7.45
C ASN A 508 -1.11 13.04 6.34
N ALA A 509 -0.77 14.30 6.54
CA ALA A 509 0.34 14.94 5.86
C ALA A 509 1.66 14.40 6.40
N ARG A 510 2.73 14.47 5.61
CA ARG A 510 4.03 13.90 5.97
C ARG A 510 5.19 14.71 5.40
N VAL A 511 6.33 14.66 6.08
CA VAL A 511 7.63 15.04 5.53
C VAL A 511 8.37 13.77 5.14
N ALA A 512 8.75 13.67 3.88
CA ALA A 512 9.61 12.61 3.35
C ALA A 512 11.05 13.13 3.29
N LEU A 513 11.95 12.43 3.96
CA LEU A 513 13.39 12.70 3.96
C LEU A 513 14.08 11.58 3.19
N ARG A 514 15.02 11.92 2.34
CA ARG A 514 15.86 10.97 1.60
C ARG A 514 17.30 11.43 1.62
N ALA A 515 18.21 10.49 1.87
CA ALA A 515 19.65 10.71 1.75
C ALA A 515 20.29 9.52 1.04
N GLU A 516 21.27 9.82 0.19
CA GLU A 516 22.10 8.82 -0.48
C GLU A 516 23.56 9.28 -0.43
N ALA A 517 24.45 8.38 -0.04
CA ALA A 517 25.89 8.62 0.02
C ALA A 517 26.63 7.44 -0.59
N GLY A 518 27.58 7.71 -1.45
CA GLY A 518 28.40 6.70 -2.13
C GLY A 518 29.87 7.04 -2.12
N ALA A 519 30.72 6.02 -2.04
CA ALA A 519 32.17 6.16 -2.15
C ALA A 519 32.78 4.99 -2.90
N VAL A 520 33.73 5.26 -3.79
CA VAL A 520 34.61 4.29 -4.42
C VAL A 520 36.06 4.64 -4.03
N LEU A 521 36.62 3.81 -3.15
CA LEU A 521 37.97 3.96 -2.67
C LEU A 521 38.91 3.09 -3.54
N ALA A 522 39.81 3.73 -4.25
CA ALA A 522 40.81 3.09 -5.10
C ALA A 522 42.04 3.99 -5.24
N ARG A 523 43.14 3.48 -5.78
CA ARG A 523 44.29 4.28 -6.14
C ARG A 523 43.89 5.38 -7.13
N GLU A 524 44.51 6.56 -7.08
CA GLU A 524 44.12 7.68 -7.95
C GLU A 524 44.11 7.33 -9.46
N ARG A 525 45.09 6.56 -9.91
CA ARG A 525 45.21 6.14 -11.33
C ARG A 525 44.35 4.93 -11.70
N ALA A 526 43.65 4.32 -10.73
CA ALA A 526 42.81 3.16 -11.01
C ALA A 526 41.63 3.53 -11.91
N GLN A 527 41.55 2.86 -13.04
CA GLN A 527 40.47 3.03 -14.01
C GLN A 527 39.26 2.17 -13.61
N ILE A 528 38.39 2.75 -12.81
CA ILE A 528 37.17 2.07 -12.31
C ILE A 528 36.13 2.05 -13.41
N PRO A 529 35.48 0.89 -13.69
CA PRO A 529 34.38 0.83 -14.66
C PRO A 529 33.31 1.87 -14.35
N VAL A 530 32.80 2.52 -15.39
CA VAL A 530 31.75 3.55 -15.26
C VAL A 530 30.50 3.03 -14.55
N THR A 531 30.23 1.71 -14.61
CA THR A 531 29.15 1.04 -13.90
C THR A 531 29.32 1.00 -12.37
N GLN A 532 30.53 1.26 -11.87
CA GLN A 532 30.83 1.32 -10.44
C GLN A 532 30.90 2.76 -9.91
N LEU A 533 30.96 3.75 -10.79
CA LEU A 533 30.99 5.17 -10.48
C LEU A 533 29.57 5.75 -10.32
N PHE A 534 29.50 6.97 -9.80
CA PHE A 534 28.25 7.63 -9.46
C PHE A 534 27.97 8.82 -10.39
N VAL A 535 26.70 8.95 -10.79
CA VAL A 535 26.13 10.11 -11.48
C VAL A 535 24.74 10.35 -10.91
N THR A 536 24.32 11.60 -10.81
CA THR A 536 23.00 11.96 -10.29
C THR A 536 22.35 13.10 -11.10
N GLY A 537 21.15 13.53 -10.74
CA GLY A 537 20.33 14.51 -11.45
C GLY A 537 19.10 13.87 -12.10
N GLY A 538 18.03 14.63 -12.24
CA GLY A 538 16.76 14.21 -12.84
C GLY A 538 15.62 14.05 -11.84
N ASP A 539 14.48 13.56 -12.34
CA ASP A 539 13.19 13.47 -11.64
C ASP A 539 13.20 12.61 -10.36
N THR A 540 14.14 11.65 -10.28
CA THR A 540 14.25 10.70 -9.16
C THR A 540 15.26 11.11 -8.10
N THR A 541 16.15 12.07 -8.39
CA THR A 541 17.27 12.43 -7.51
C THR A 541 17.31 13.92 -7.17
N VAL A 542 17.76 14.76 -8.10
CA VAL A 542 17.86 16.22 -7.92
C VAL A 542 17.03 16.89 -9.01
N ARG A 543 15.79 17.22 -8.69
CA ARG A 543 14.88 17.93 -9.61
C ARG A 543 15.36 19.33 -9.90
N GLY A 544 15.03 19.86 -11.07
CA GLY A 544 15.58 21.13 -11.60
C GLY A 544 16.89 20.95 -12.39
N TYR A 545 17.41 19.72 -12.45
CA TYR A 545 18.57 19.33 -13.26
C TYR A 545 18.16 18.18 -14.22
N GLY A 546 18.83 18.10 -15.36
CA GLY A 546 18.58 17.05 -16.35
C GLY A 546 18.96 15.66 -15.84
N TYR A 547 18.45 14.63 -16.50
CA TYR A 547 18.78 13.24 -16.20
C TYR A 547 20.32 13.04 -16.25
N ARG A 548 20.88 12.51 -15.15
CA ARG A 548 22.33 12.20 -14.99
C ARG A 548 23.27 13.37 -15.34
N SER A 549 22.85 14.62 -15.12
CA SER A 549 23.60 15.83 -15.45
C SER A 549 24.56 16.31 -14.36
N ILE A 550 24.62 15.61 -13.23
CA ILE A 550 25.50 15.92 -12.09
C ILE A 550 26.50 14.78 -11.93
N GLY A 551 27.76 15.06 -12.26
CA GLY A 551 28.88 14.13 -12.23
C GLY A 551 30.20 14.86 -11.99
N ALA A 552 31.31 14.11 -11.97
CA ALA A 552 32.65 14.66 -12.06
C ALA A 552 32.89 15.27 -13.45
N ARG A 553 33.86 16.17 -13.56
CA ARG A 553 34.22 16.81 -14.82
C ARG A 553 35.66 16.56 -15.18
N ALA A 554 35.91 16.21 -16.42
CA ALA A 554 37.20 16.12 -17.02
C ALA A 554 37.77 17.53 -17.29
N ASP A 555 39.09 17.63 -17.61
CA ASP A 555 39.74 18.90 -17.88
C ASP A 555 39.15 19.66 -19.11
N ASN A 556 38.57 18.94 -20.05
CA ASN A 556 37.81 19.49 -21.19
C ASN A 556 36.35 19.88 -20.86
N GLY A 557 35.93 19.78 -19.61
CA GLY A 557 34.58 20.08 -19.12
C GLY A 557 33.56 18.96 -19.29
N GLN A 558 33.91 17.84 -19.97
CA GLN A 558 33.03 16.69 -20.18
C GLN A 558 32.64 16.03 -18.85
N LEU A 559 31.36 15.72 -18.70
CA LEU A 559 30.82 15.07 -17.48
C LEU A 559 31.07 13.56 -17.54
N TYR A 560 31.45 12.99 -16.41
CA TYR A 560 31.57 11.53 -16.23
C TYR A 560 31.21 11.12 -14.79
N GLY A 561 31.14 9.81 -14.53
CA GLY A 561 30.84 9.28 -13.19
C GLY A 561 31.97 9.52 -12.19
N GLY A 562 31.66 10.12 -11.05
CA GLY A 562 32.63 10.39 -9.98
C GLY A 562 32.67 9.28 -8.92
N ARG A 563 33.72 9.32 -8.09
CA ARG A 563 33.97 8.34 -7.03
C ARG A 563 33.16 8.59 -5.75
N TYR A 564 32.72 9.82 -5.53
CA TYR A 564 31.96 10.21 -4.34
C TYR A 564 30.62 10.80 -4.75
N LEU A 565 29.57 10.39 -4.03
CA LEU A 565 28.20 10.82 -4.22
C LEU A 565 27.63 11.29 -2.88
N ALA A 566 26.92 12.40 -2.91
CA ALA A 566 26.05 12.83 -1.82
C ALA A 566 24.77 13.42 -2.39
N VAL A 567 23.61 12.90 -1.99
CA VAL A 567 22.28 13.40 -2.39
C VAL A 567 21.41 13.50 -1.14
N GLY A 568 20.66 14.56 -1.02
CA GLY A 568 19.65 14.76 0.02
C GLY A 568 18.39 15.37 -0.55
N SER A 569 17.25 15.01 0.03
CA SER A 569 15.93 15.52 -0.36
C SER A 569 15.04 15.66 0.85
N VAL A 570 14.36 16.78 0.93
CA VAL A 570 13.28 17.04 1.90
C VAL A 570 12.03 17.38 1.10
N GLU A 571 10.97 16.62 1.29
CA GLU A 571 9.70 16.83 0.59
C GLU A 571 8.55 16.82 1.58
N TRP A 572 7.76 17.90 1.65
CA TRP A 572 6.53 17.96 2.39
C TRP A 572 5.37 17.57 1.48
N GLN A 573 4.55 16.61 1.91
CA GLN A 573 3.42 16.06 1.16
C GLN A 573 2.14 16.27 1.98
N ARG A 574 1.14 16.91 1.38
CA ARG A 574 -0.12 17.24 2.04
C ARG A 574 -1.30 16.77 1.18
N PRO A 575 -2.24 15.96 1.72
CA PRO A 575 -3.49 15.62 1.05
C PRO A 575 -4.31 16.86 0.70
N ILE A 576 -5.01 16.81 -0.44
CA ILE A 576 -5.86 17.92 -0.92
C ILE A 576 -7.32 17.56 -0.65
N VAL A 577 -8.04 18.47 0.00
CA VAL A 577 -9.50 18.45 0.14
C VAL A 577 -10.08 19.40 -0.91
N TYR A 578 -11.04 18.94 -1.69
CA TYR A 578 -11.72 19.72 -2.70
C TYR A 578 -13.23 19.63 -2.51
N LYS A 579 -13.93 20.77 -2.43
CA LYS A 579 -15.38 20.87 -2.15
C LYS A 579 -15.82 20.04 -0.96
N GLY A 580 -15.06 20.08 0.14
CA GLY A 580 -15.36 19.38 1.36
C GLY A 580 -15.05 17.88 1.37
N ALA A 581 -14.58 17.28 0.26
CA ALA A 581 -14.27 15.86 0.17
C ALA A 581 -12.75 15.60 0.02
N MET A 582 -12.27 14.51 0.65
CA MET A 582 -10.88 14.07 0.52
C MET A 582 -10.63 13.53 -0.88
N THR A 583 -9.59 14.05 -1.55
CA THR A 583 -9.21 13.61 -2.89
C THR A 583 -8.03 12.64 -2.88
N ASP A 584 -7.77 11.97 -4.02
CA ASP A 584 -6.55 11.16 -4.23
C ASP A 584 -5.32 11.98 -4.62
N TRP A 585 -5.42 13.30 -4.56
CA TRP A 585 -4.33 14.22 -4.83
C TRP A 585 -3.61 14.64 -3.57
N GLU A 586 -2.29 14.85 -3.69
CA GLU A 586 -1.43 15.42 -2.66
C GLU A 586 -0.61 16.57 -3.28
N SER A 587 -0.52 17.70 -2.61
CA SER A 587 0.40 18.79 -2.93
C SER A 587 1.77 18.52 -2.32
N THR A 588 2.84 18.92 -3.00
CA THR A 588 4.21 18.74 -2.54
C THR A 588 5.03 20.02 -2.65
N LEU A 589 5.90 20.23 -1.66
CA LEU A 589 6.98 21.22 -1.70
C LEU A 589 8.27 20.50 -1.40
N PHE A 590 9.34 20.80 -2.12
CA PHE A 590 10.59 20.07 -1.95
C PHE A 590 11.85 20.91 -2.15
N VAL A 591 12.90 20.43 -1.53
CA VAL A 591 14.28 20.87 -1.73
C VAL A 591 15.14 19.63 -1.93
N ASP A 592 15.82 19.55 -3.05
CA ASP A 592 16.77 18.50 -3.40
C ASP A 592 18.18 19.10 -3.49
N ALA A 593 19.18 18.35 -3.03
CA ALA A 593 20.57 18.72 -3.19
C ALA A 593 21.39 17.50 -3.58
N GLY A 594 22.34 17.64 -4.50
CA GLY A 594 23.21 16.53 -4.90
C GLY A 594 24.55 17.00 -5.43
N ALA A 595 25.58 16.20 -5.13
CA ALA A 595 26.94 16.43 -5.58
C ALA A 595 27.61 15.10 -5.96
N VAL A 596 28.44 15.14 -6.98
CA VAL A 596 29.30 14.02 -7.40
C VAL A 596 30.68 14.58 -7.75
N ALA A 597 31.74 13.94 -7.27
CA ALA A 597 33.12 14.32 -7.56
C ALA A 597 34.07 13.12 -7.42
N ASP A 598 35.33 13.28 -7.85
CA ASP A 598 36.40 12.29 -7.64
C ASP A 598 37.11 12.41 -6.28
N LYS A 599 36.99 13.57 -5.64
CA LYS A 599 37.54 13.85 -4.29
C LYS A 599 36.45 14.47 -3.43
N VAL A 600 36.46 14.19 -2.15
CA VAL A 600 35.47 14.73 -1.20
C VAL A 600 35.52 16.26 -1.16
N GLY A 601 36.72 16.86 -1.26
CA GLY A 601 36.87 18.32 -1.26
C GLY A 601 36.31 19.02 -2.49
N ASP A 602 36.09 18.30 -3.60
CA ASP A 602 35.55 18.84 -4.86
C ASP A 602 34.03 18.71 -4.97
N LEU A 603 33.36 18.16 -3.95
CA LEU A 603 31.93 18.05 -3.90
C LEU A 603 31.27 19.44 -3.91
N SER A 604 30.58 19.77 -4.99
CA SER A 604 29.88 21.05 -5.15
C SER A 604 28.37 20.80 -5.30
N PRO A 605 27.58 21.04 -4.24
CA PRO A 605 26.16 20.77 -4.26
C PRO A 605 25.42 21.54 -5.35
N ARG A 606 24.54 20.84 -6.05
CA ARG A 606 23.53 21.37 -6.98
C ARG A 606 22.20 21.29 -6.27
N VAL A 607 21.55 22.43 -6.07
CA VAL A 607 20.31 22.54 -5.32
C VAL A 607 19.16 22.80 -6.28
N GLY A 608 18.10 22.03 -6.14
CA GLY A 608 16.82 22.22 -6.81
C GLY A 608 15.71 22.43 -5.79
N VAL A 609 14.85 23.41 -6.05
CA VAL A 609 13.69 23.71 -5.21
C VAL A 609 12.44 23.71 -6.06
N GLY A 610 11.30 23.30 -5.50
CA GLY A 610 10.10 23.25 -6.30
C GLY A 610 8.85 22.85 -5.56
N ALA A 611 7.77 22.81 -6.33
CA ALA A 611 6.45 22.37 -5.89
C ALA A 611 5.85 21.41 -6.91
N GLY A 612 4.91 20.60 -6.49
CA GLY A 612 4.27 19.66 -7.37
C GLY A 612 3.01 19.05 -6.82
N VAL A 613 2.49 18.09 -7.57
CA VAL A 613 1.32 17.30 -7.20
C VAL A 613 1.58 15.82 -7.43
N ARG A 614 0.94 15.00 -6.60
CA ARG A 614 0.94 13.54 -6.68
C ARG A 614 -0.50 13.07 -6.81
N TRP A 615 -0.78 12.21 -7.75
CA TRP A 615 -2.08 11.58 -7.89
C TRP A 615 -1.96 10.07 -7.73
N ARG A 616 -2.76 9.52 -6.84
CA ARG A 616 -2.88 8.07 -6.61
C ARG A 616 -3.91 7.49 -7.57
N SER A 617 -3.54 7.34 -8.83
CA SER A 617 -4.46 6.83 -9.82
C SER A 617 -4.56 5.31 -9.81
N PRO A 618 -5.70 4.73 -10.26
CA PRO A 618 -5.86 3.28 -10.42
C PRO A 618 -4.87 2.65 -11.42
N VAL A 619 -4.37 3.46 -12.37
CA VAL A 619 -3.42 3.03 -13.40
C VAL A 619 -1.95 3.32 -13.03
N GLY A 620 -1.69 3.72 -11.78
CA GLY A 620 -0.35 4.02 -11.28
C GLY A 620 -0.19 5.47 -10.81
N PRO A 621 0.86 5.74 -10.02
CA PRO A 621 1.09 7.08 -9.50
C PRO A 621 1.47 8.05 -10.62
N LEU A 622 0.84 9.21 -10.62
CA LEU A 622 1.22 10.35 -11.45
C LEU A 622 1.92 11.39 -10.58
N GLN A 623 3.00 11.91 -11.11
CA GLN A 623 3.82 12.95 -10.49
C GLN A 623 4.00 14.10 -11.46
N ALA A 624 3.76 15.34 -11.02
CA ALA A 624 4.03 16.54 -11.78
C ALA A 624 4.70 17.56 -10.85
N ASP A 625 5.96 17.88 -11.13
CA ASP A 625 6.80 18.78 -10.33
C ASP A 625 7.34 19.90 -11.19
N LEU A 626 7.22 21.14 -10.74
CA LEU A 626 7.91 22.29 -11.27
C LEU A 626 9.11 22.59 -10.37
N ALA A 627 10.32 22.47 -10.92
CA ALA A 627 11.55 22.58 -10.17
C ALA A 627 12.47 23.65 -10.76
N TYR A 628 13.07 24.46 -9.91
CA TYR A 628 14.10 25.46 -10.24
C TYR A 628 15.48 24.98 -9.84
N GLY A 629 16.37 24.86 -10.80
CA GLY A 629 17.79 24.55 -10.58
C GLY A 629 18.56 25.82 -10.21
N VAL A 630 18.95 25.94 -8.94
CA VAL A 630 19.56 27.18 -8.42
C VAL A 630 20.83 27.57 -9.19
N LYS A 631 21.68 26.61 -9.57
CA LYS A 631 22.95 26.88 -10.26
C LYS A 631 22.80 27.06 -11.78
N THR A 632 21.86 26.36 -12.39
CA THR A 632 21.55 26.51 -13.83
C THR A 632 20.65 27.70 -14.10
N LYS A 633 19.92 28.18 -13.09
CA LYS A 633 18.88 29.23 -13.18
C LYS A 633 17.76 28.86 -14.17
N GLU A 634 17.49 27.58 -14.30
CA GLU A 634 16.48 27.03 -15.21
C GLU A 634 15.31 26.46 -14.41
N VAL A 635 14.11 26.64 -14.95
CA VAL A 635 12.90 25.96 -14.48
C VAL A 635 12.68 24.73 -15.34
N ARG A 636 12.44 23.58 -14.70
CA ARG A 636 12.16 22.31 -15.37
C ARG A 636 10.86 21.72 -14.86
N LEU A 637 10.06 21.25 -15.82
CA LEU A 637 8.88 20.46 -15.52
C LEU A 637 9.27 18.97 -15.51
N HIS A 638 9.04 18.30 -14.39
CA HIS A 638 9.22 16.86 -14.25
C HIS A 638 7.85 16.18 -14.19
N LEU A 639 7.53 15.43 -15.25
CA LEU A 639 6.32 14.62 -15.32
C LEU A 639 6.72 13.15 -15.28
N ARG A 640 6.03 12.37 -14.49
CA ARG A 640 6.21 10.93 -14.41
C ARG A 640 4.87 10.23 -14.26
N LEU A 641 4.61 9.28 -15.14
CA LEU A 641 3.44 8.42 -15.13
C LEU A 641 3.88 6.95 -15.20
N GLY A 642 3.26 6.11 -14.39
CA GLY A 642 3.47 4.67 -14.41
C GLY A 642 4.21 4.14 -13.19
N PHE A 643 4.23 2.82 -13.08
CA PHE A 643 4.95 2.14 -12.02
C PHE A 643 6.46 2.15 -12.34
N SER A 644 7.27 2.63 -11.41
CA SER A 644 8.71 2.38 -11.42
C SER A 644 8.94 1.04 -10.73
N PHE A 645 9.25 0.04 -11.50
CA PHE A 645 9.68 -1.25 -10.99
C PHE A 645 11.16 -1.24 -10.58
#